data_01f1de461c8f3f81c4bcf42bb5ea8c4d
#
_entry.id   01f1de461c8f3f81c4bcf42bb5ea8c4d
#
_cell.length_a   1.000
_cell.length_b   1.000
_cell.length_c   1.000
_cell.angle_alpha   90.00
_cell.angle_beta   90.00
_cell.angle_gamma   90.00
#
_symmetry.space_group_name_H-M   'P 1'
#
loop_
_entity.id
_entity.type
_entity.pdbx_description
1 polymer ?
#
loop_
_entity_poly.entity_id
_entity_poly.type
_entity_poly.pdbx_seq_one_letter_code
_entity_poly.pdbx_strand_id
1 'polypeptide(L)'
;MRKKFKTLALSGITISIVATVGLLQQDRTQKPAGEPGFAPTEWHLAQRIFPYTEMNPEAYEAARSEAIRFGKEALNFKSGLKKWEFAGPVNVAGRITDIEMHASDIMTIYACAASGGLYKTSDQGASWRQIFENEYTLSTGDLGIAPGDKNILYLGTGEPNGGNGSVTYDGYGVFKSTDAGESWTHVGLENAGGIGRVEVNPQDPDNVFVACMGNLFAKNPDRGIYRTKDGGATWENVLFISDSTGGIDLVIHPLHPDTIYASMWERVRHAEYRHYGGPTSGLYRSYDGGDTWTELTNGLPKGEVSRIGIGMAMSEPNIIYTHYSNTDREWIDCFKTTDGGDSWTATNSNNIEGNYWEGKIQVDPTNPDILWSMGVYMWKSTNGAQSWQQVSRSTSPDDYWVDNHAVYVHPLDNDFVITGNDGGVYISKNATAHNSKVLSLPITQFYTVEVADQNENHRYGGTQDRGTQGTQTGAYDDWESINGGDGFIVRVDPSNDMFMYAASQRGGFVRSTDGGNRFRGARPSSSDRYNWKTPYILDPVTPSTLYLGSHRVWKSTNRAASWTRISDDLTNGSKNWNYGTISCLAASSVNDKIIVAGTDDGNVWVTINGGFNKEWTKVSDDLPHRWVTCVATDPWDENTIYVTYSGIRYYDKVPHVFRSNDLGASWTDISSNLPDFPVNNIQIDPDNTGSYYIATDGGVFATYDAGDSWGLMGTGMPFLAVLDLKIHRPNRTMYAATFGRSQYKIQLNPASGNKLEALSQENISVYPNPSADQVTISIGIDRPIEGQLMIFDLAGKMVKSLYEGTFTAGSHQYIWDGTNTGSQRIAGTYICRLVAGNTNLTARIILLD
;
A
#
# COMPACT_ATOMS: atom_id res chain seq x y z
N MET A 1 15.27 -40.83 64.27
CA MET A 1 14.11 -40.69 63.28
C MET A 1 13.99 -39.30 62.63
N ARG A 2 14.98 -38.56 62.33
CA ARG A 2 14.89 -37.21 61.73
C ARG A 2 15.75 -37.01 60.50
N LYS A 3 16.21 -38.04 59.81
CA LYS A 3 17.05 -37.96 58.62
C LYS A 3 16.43 -38.59 57.33
N LYS A 4 15.24 -39.21 57.42
CA LYS A 4 14.59 -39.85 56.24
C LYS A 4 13.50 -38.99 55.51
N PHE A 5 13.08 -37.88 56.10
CA PHE A 5 12.02 -37.05 55.50
C PHE A 5 12.54 -35.89 54.63
N LYS A 6 13.83 -35.59 54.60
CA LYS A 6 14.38 -34.51 53.75
C LYS A 6 14.79 -34.94 52.34
N THR A 7 14.97 -36.25 52.15
CA THR A 7 15.43 -36.75 50.83
C THR A 7 14.25 -37.07 49.86
N LEU A 8 13.05 -37.27 50.38
CA LEU A 8 11.88 -37.49 49.52
C LEU A 8 11.23 -36.16 48.98
N ALA A 9 11.42 -35.08 49.73
CA ALA A 9 10.87 -33.76 49.27
C ALA A 9 11.70 -33.12 48.13
N LEU A 10 13.02 -33.43 48.06
CA LEU A 10 13.87 -32.88 46.98
C LEU A 10 13.71 -33.65 45.66
N SER A 11 13.45 -34.95 45.71
CA SER A 11 13.25 -35.75 44.49
C SER A 11 11.89 -35.49 43.84
N GLY A 12 10.86 -35.16 44.61
CA GLY A 12 9.53 -34.81 44.06
C GLY A 12 9.52 -33.44 43.36
N ILE A 13 10.27 -32.48 43.87
CA ILE A 13 10.38 -31.15 43.28
C ILE A 13 11.23 -31.16 41.99
N THR A 14 12.27 -31.96 41.93
CA THR A 14 13.12 -32.07 40.74
C THR A 14 12.40 -32.80 39.61
N ILE A 15 11.60 -33.83 39.90
CA ILE A 15 10.79 -34.53 38.89
C ILE A 15 9.65 -33.66 38.39
N SER A 16 9.02 -32.81 39.21
CA SER A 16 7.99 -31.89 38.80
C SER A 16 8.55 -30.76 37.93
N ILE A 17 9.74 -30.25 38.22
CA ILE A 17 10.38 -29.20 37.40
C ILE A 17 10.87 -29.77 36.07
N VAL A 18 11.41 -30.98 36.03
CA VAL A 18 11.82 -31.61 34.77
C VAL A 18 10.61 -32.00 33.94
N ALA A 19 9.51 -32.47 34.54
CA ALA A 19 8.27 -32.75 33.81
C ALA A 19 7.60 -31.45 33.28
N THR A 20 7.62 -30.35 34.03
CA THR A 20 7.07 -29.06 33.61
C THR A 20 7.95 -28.37 32.53
N VAL A 21 9.26 -28.49 32.63
CA VAL A 21 10.20 -28.01 31.60
C VAL A 21 10.11 -28.88 30.34
N GLY A 22 9.96 -30.22 30.50
CA GLY A 22 9.75 -31.13 29.37
C GLY A 22 8.42 -30.90 28.67
N LEU A 23 7.33 -30.61 29.39
CA LEU A 23 6.05 -30.25 28.81
C LEU A 23 6.08 -28.87 28.13
N LEU A 24 6.83 -27.90 28.68
CA LEU A 24 7.01 -26.60 28.05
C LEU A 24 7.97 -26.65 26.84
N GLN A 25 8.88 -27.64 26.78
CA GLN A 25 9.70 -27.88 25.58
C GLN A 25 8.99 -28.72 24.51
N GLN A 26 8.10 -29.64 24.90
CA GLN A 26 7.27 -30.37 23.93
C GLN A 26 6.20 -29.51 23.30
N ASP A 27 5.65 -28.52 24.02
CA ASP A 27 4.72 -27.54 23.42
C ASP A 27 5.39 -26.53 22.48
N ARG A 28 6.72 -26.41 22.47
CA ARG A 28 7.45 -25.55 21.52
C ARG A 28 7.82 -26.25 20.22
N THR A 29 7.66 -27.57 20.11
CA THR A 29 8.04 -28.33 18.91
C THR A 29 6.87 -28.87 18.11
N GLN A 30 5.65 -28.78 18.60
CA GLN A 30 4.46 -28.95 17.79
C GLN A 30 3.90 -27.54 17.46
N LYS A 31 4.41 -26.95 16.38
CA LYS A 31 3.59 -25.95 15.65
C LYS A 31 2.27 -26.63 15.34
N PRO A 32 1.12 -26.05 15.71
CA PRO A 32 -0.15 -26.53 15.20
C PRO A 32 0.00 -26.57 13.68
N ALA A 33 -0.34 -27.69 13.08
CA ALA A 33 -0.43 -27.81 11.64
C ALA A 33 -1.32 -26.67 11.16
N GLY A 34 -0.73 -25.74 10.41
CA GLY A 34 -1.44 -24.65 9.79
C GLY A 34 -2.01 -23.63 10.78
N GLU A 35 -1.24 -22.64 11.22
CA GLU A 35 -1.85 -21.35 11.48
C GLU A 35 -2.37 -20.83 10.15
N PRO A 36 -3.68 -20.84 9.96
CA PRO A 36 -4.28 -20.24 8.80
C PRO A 36 -4.38 -18.78 9.13
N GLY A 37 -3.71 -18.03 8.46
CA GLY A 37 -3.93 -16.68 8.73
C GLY A 37 -3.34 -15.80 7.66
N PHE A 38 -4.18 -14.94 7.12
CA PHE A 38 -3.70 -13.80 6.39
C PHE A 38 -2.57 -13.13 7.17
N ALA A 39 -1.41 -13.06 6.59
CA ALA A 39 -0.49 -11.97 6.80
C ALA A 39 -0.99 -10.76 6.00
N PRO A 40 -0.48 -9.53 6.18
CA PRO A 40 -0.96 -8.36 5.47
C PRO A 40 -1.04 -8.54 3.96
N THR A 41 -0.13 -9.29 3.40
CA THR A 41 -0.08 -9.51 1.95
C THR A 41 -1.16 -10.44 1.44
N GLU A 42 -1.36 -11.56 2.09
CA GLU A 42 -2.41 -12.48 1.66
C GLU A 42 -3.77 -11.80 1.81
N TRP A 43 -3.97 -11.01 2.87
CA TRP A 43 -5.17 -10.20 3.02
C TRP A 43 -5.34 -9.18 1.87
N HIS A 44 -4.29 -8.44 1.54
CA HIS A 44 -4.32 -7.43 0.48
C HIS A 44 -4.54 -8.07 -0.89
N LEU A 45 -3.86 -9.18 -1.17
CA LEU A 45 -4.05 -9.94 -2.40
C LEU A 45 -5.45 -10.55 -2.46
N ALA A 46 -5.88 -11.26 -1.41
CA ALA A 46 -7.19 -11.92 -1.35
C ALA A 46 -8.33 -10.93 -1.59
N GLN A 47 -8.24 -9.74 -1.01
CA GLN A 47 -9.21 -8.67 -1.21
C GLN A 47 -9.34 -8.29 -2.69
N ARG A 48 -8.25 -8.32 -3.44
CA ARG A 48 -8.22 -7.88 -4.84
C ARG A 48 -8.51 -8.97 -5.85
N ILE A 49 -8.36 -10.23 -5.48
CA ILE A 49 -8.59 -11.35 -6.40
C ILE A 49 -9.89 -12.12 -6.12
N PHE A 50 -10.53 -11.95 -4.95
CA PHE A 50 -11.75 -12.68 -4.62
C PHE A 50 -12.86 -12.44 -5.68
N PRO A 51 -13.55 -13.46 -6.18
CA PRO A 51 -13.59 -14.87 -5.72
C PRO A 51 -12.56 -15.81 -6.41
N TYR A 52 -11.62 -15.28 -7.14
CA TYR A 52 -10.62 -16.05 -7.90
C TYR A 52 -9.40 -16.39 -7.04
N THR A 53 -8.49 -17.19 -7.56
CA THR A 53 -7.27 -17.66 -6.88
C THR A 53 -6.01 -17.06 -7.46
N GLU A 54 -6.06 -16.47 -8.65
CA GLU A 54 -4.94 -15.92 -9.38
C GLU A 54 -5.16 -14.45 -9.72
N MET A 55 -4.07 -13.73 -9.91
CA MET A 55 -4.04 -12.34 -10.30
C MET A 55 -3.85 -12.19 -11.81
N ASN A 56 -4.44 -11.14 -12.38
CA ASN A 56 -4.13 -10.71 -13.74
C ASN A 56 -3.28 -9.41 -13.71
N PRO A 57 -1.96 -9.49 -13.91
CA PRO A 57 -1.09 -8.33 -13.88
C PRO A 57 -1.41 -7.28 -14.96
N GLU A 58 -1.80 -7.72 -16.17
CA GLU A 58 -2.12 -6.81 -17.29
C GLU A 58 -3.34 -5.94 -16.99
N ALA A 59 -4.34 -6.47 -16.27
CA ALA A 59 -5.51 -5.69 -15.88
C ALA A 59 -5.15 -4.58 -14.89
N TYR A 60 -4.24 -4.86 -13.97
CA TYR A 60 -3.75 -3.85 -13.01
C TYR A 60 -2.98 -2.72 -13.72
N GLU A 61 -2.11 -3.08 -14.64
CA GLU A 61 -1.34 -2.12 -15.43
C GLU A 61 -2.24 -1.22 -16.29
N ALA A 62 -3.22 -1.84 -16.97
CA ALA A 62 -4.19 -1.10 -17.77
C ALA A 62 -4.97 -0.08 -16.93
N ALA A 63 -5.44 -0.47 -15.75
CA ALA A 63 -6.18 0.41 -14.86
C ALA A 63 -5.30 1.52 -14.26
N ARG A 64 -4.04 1.23 -13.94
CA ARG A 64 -3.06 2.23 -13.49
C ARG A 64 -2.83 3.29 -14.58
N SER A 65 -2.59 2.85 -15.81
CA SER A 65 -2.40 3.73 -16.95
C SER A 65 -3.64 4.60 -17.24
N GLU A 66 -4.84 4.02 -17.10
CA GLU A 66 -6.10 4.76 -17.26
C GLU A 66 -6.26 5.83 -16.16
N ALA A 67 -5.98 5.50 -14.91
CA ALA A 67 -6.08 6.44 -13.79
C ALA A 67 -5.08 7.59 -13.89
N ILE A 68 -3.85 7.32 -14.32
CA ILE A 68 -2.84 8.37 -14.57
C ILE A 68 -3.30 9.32 -15.69
N ARG A 69 -3.80 8.75 -16.80
CA ARG A 69 -4.37 9.57 -17.90
C ARG A 69 -5.51 10.42 -17.41
N PHE A 70 -6.43 9.85 -16.66
CA PHE A 70 -7.57 10.56 -16.07
C PHE A 70 -7.13 11.69 -15.14
N GLY A 71 -6.13 11.45 -14.29
CA GLY A 71 -5.55 12.46 -13.42
C GLY A 71 -4.92 13.62 -14.19
N LYS A 72 -4.17 13.36 -15.26
CA LYS A 72 -3.58 14.38 -16.15
C LYS A 72 -4.65 15.22 -16.86
N GLU A 73 -5.70 14.58 -17.37
CA GLU A 73 -6.82 15.27 -18.01
C GLU A 73 -7.55 16.17 -17.01
N ALA A 74 -7.82 15.69 -15.80
CA ALA A 74 -8.46 16.46 -14.75
C ALA A 74 -7.63 17.68 -14.32
N LEU A 75 -6.30 17.55 -14.22
CA LEU A 75 -5.39 18.66 -13.90
C LEU A 75 -5.37 19.74 -14.98
N ASN A 76 -5.52 19.37 -16.26
CA ASN A 76 -5.56 20.31 -17.36
C ASN A 76 -6.84 21.14 -17.42
N PHE A 77 -7.93 20.69 -16.78
CA PHE A 77 -9.24 21.36 -16.83
C PHE A 77 -9.53 22.30 -15.66
N LYS A 78 -8.69 22.37 -14.61
CA LYS A 78 -9.05 23.13 -13.40
C LYS A 78 -7.92 24.05 -12.89
N SER A 79 -7.89 25.28 -13.39
CA SER A 79 -7.29 26.40 -12.64
C SER A 79 -8.13 26.62 -11.36
N GLY A 80 -7.62 26.23 -10.19
CA GLY A 80 -8.30 26.45 -8.91
C GLY A 80 -8.49 25.20 -8.05
N LEU A 81 -7.85 24.08 -8.38
CA LEU A 81 -7.85 22.87 -7.53
C LEU A 81 -7.23 23.16 -6.17
N LYS A 82 -7.93 22.74 -5.12
CA LYS A 82 -7.39 22.74 -3.76
C LYS A 82 -6.16 21.82 -3.69
N LYS A 83 -5.23 22.15 -2.81
CA LYS A 83 -4.00 21.39 -2.64
C LYS A 83 -4.09 20.48 -1.41
N TRP A 84 -3.71 19.25 -1.56
CA TRP A 84 -3.40 18.38 -0.44
C TRP A 84 -2.14 18.88 0.27
N GLU A 85 -2.21 18.93 1.58
CA GLU A 85 -1.10 19.32 2.45
C GLU A 85 -0.62 18.09 3.20
N PHE A 86 0.69 17.96 3.34
CA PHE A 86 1.28 16.94 4.19
C PHE A 86 0.81 17.10 5.64
N ALA A 87 0.42 16.00 6.29
CA ALA A 87 -0.13 16.01 7.63
C ALA A 87 0.70 15.20 8.65
N GLY A 88 1.88 14.69 8.25
CA GLY A 88 2.77 13.89 9.12
C GLY A 88 2.40 12.42 9.19
N PRO A 89 3.17 11.64 9.93
CA PRO A 89 4.44 11.95 10.61
C PRO A 89 5.67 11.96 9.70
N VAL A 90 6.79 12.43 10.24
CA VAL A 90 8.14 12.26 9.69
C VAL A 90 9.04 11.38 10.58
N ASN A 91 8.69 11.24 11.87
CA ASN A 91 9.46 10.46 12.84
C ASN A 91 9.03 8.97 12.93
N VAL A 92 7.95 8.60 12.28
CA VAL A 92 7.51 7.21 12.11
C VAL A 92 7.81 6.80 10.68
N ALA A 93 8.93 6.13 10.48
CA ALA A 93 9.31 5.67 9.15
C ALA A 93 8.56 4.37 8.77
N GLY A 94 8.70 3.96 7.51
CA GLY A 94 8.24 2.70 6.95
C GLY A 94 9.42 1.92 6.36
N ARG A 95 9.09 0.90 5.57
CA ARG A 95 10.08 -0.05 5.00
C ARG A 95 11.03 0.61 4.04
N ILE A 96 12.34 0.31 4.23
CA ILE A 96 13.45 0.62 3.34
C ILE A 96 13.90 -0.67 2.65
N THR A 97 13.91 -0.70 1.33
CA THR A 97 14.31 -1.86 0.52
C THR A 97 15.81 -1.89 0.21
N ASP A 98 16.39 -0.69 0.04
CA ASP A 98 17.79 -0.56 -0.28
C ASP A 98 18.40 0.76 0.20
N ILE A 99 19.73 0.73 0.42
CA ILE A 99 20.55 1.90 0.79
C ILE A 99 21.83 1.86 -0.01
N GLU A 100 22.12 2.96 -0.71
CA GLU A 100 23.32 3.08 -1.51
C GLU A 100 24.08 4.39 -1.27
N MET A 101 25.41 4.30 -1.42
CA MET A 101 26.36 5.42 -1.39
C MET A 101 27.43 5.19 -2.46
N HIS A 102 27.94 6.28 -2.99
CA HIS A 102 29.12 6.18 -3.84
C HIS A 102 30.40 6.01 -2.99
N ALA A 103 31.28 5.09 -3.35
CA ALA A 103 32.48 4.74 -2.57
C ALA A 103 33.43 5.93 -2.27
N SER A 104 33.39 6.99 -3.07
CA SER A 104 34.19 8.22 -2.84
C SER A 104 33.43 9.35 -2.10
N ASP A 105 32.18 9.14 -1.69
CA ASP A 105 31.33 10.20 -1.13
C ASP A 105 30.58 9.72 0.12
N ILE A 106 31.20 9.90 1.28
CA ILE A 106 30.62 9.52 2.58
C ILE A 106 29.50 10.47 3.06
N MET A 107 29.23 11.57 2.34
CA MET A 107 28.21 12.55 2.74
C MET A 107 26.86 12.27 2.13
N THR A 108 26.84 11.66 0.93
CA THR A 108 25.61 11.44 0.17
C THR A 108 25.11 10.02 0.33
N ILE A 109 23.89 9.88 0.86
CA ILE A 109 23.21 8.60 1.05
C ILE A 109 21.93 8.63 0.25
N TYR A 110 21.61 7.52 -0.38
CA TYR A 110 20.33 7.25 -1.03
C TYR A 110 19.58 6.17 -0.26
N ALA A 111 18.27 6.33 -0.10
CA ALA A 111 17.42 5.34 0.57
C ALA A 111 16.16 5.06 -0.27
N CYS A 112 16.01 3.82 -0.69
CA CYS A 112 14.87 3.30 -1.42
C CYS A 112 13.77 2.92 -0.45
N ALA A 113 12.58 3.53 -0.55
CA ALA A 113 11.42 3.17 0.27
C ALA A 113 10.48 2.25 -0.50
N ALA A 114 10.01 1.16 0.11
CA ALA A 114 9.18 0.12 -0.52
C ALA A 114 7.94 0.67 -1.23
N SER A 115 7.38 1.78 -0.74
CA SER A 115 6.18 2.41 -1.30
C SER A 115 6.19 3.95 -1.20
N GLY A 116 7.35 4.54 -0.90
CA GLY A 116 7.50 5.98 -0.66
C GLY A 116 8.37 6.75 -1.65
N GLY A 117 8.99 6.08 -2.63
CA GLY A 117 9.95 6.66 -3.57
C GLY A 117 11.39 6.62 -3.08
N LEU A 118 12.26 7.40 -3.70
CA LEU A 118 13.68 7.49 -3.39
C LEU A 118 14.01 8.80 -2.66
N TYR A 119 14.77 8.68 -1.59
CA TYR A 119 15.24 9.80 -0.78
C TYR A 119 16.75 9.94 -0.84
N LYS A 120 17.22 11.19 -0.75
CA LYS A 120 18.65 11.56 -0.75
C LYS A 120 18.96 12.48 0.41
N THR A 121 20.08 12.25 1.07
CA THR A 121 20.74 13.20 1.94
C THR A 121 22.10 13.55 1.39
N SER A 122 22.63 14.75 1.71
CA SER A 122 23.99 15.18 1.38
C SER A 122 24.76 15.64 2.63
N ASP A 123 24.24 15.27 3.80
CA ASP A 123 24.76 15.66 5.12
C ASP A 123 24.77 14.49 6.12
N GLN A 124 25.06 13.27 5.62
CA GLN A 124 25.09 12.02 6.41
C GLN A 124 23.79 11.75 7.18
N GLY A 125 22.64 12.07 6.60
CA GLY A 125 21.33 11.73 7.18
C GLY A 125 20.75 12.79 8.12
N ALA A 126 21.37 13.96 8.26
CA ALA A 126 20.83 15.02 9.08
C ALA A 126 19.57 15.64 8.46
N SER A 127 19.52 15.73 7.14
CA SER A 127 18.33 16.14 6.39
C SER A 127 18.12 15.26 5.15
N TRP A 128 16.87 15.04 4.79
CA TRP A 128 16.50 14.20 3.66
C TRP A 128 15.55 14.93 2.72
N ARG A 129 15.72 14.72 1.43
CA ARG A 129 14.79 15.20 0.42
C ARG A 129 14.40 14.04 -0.50
N GLN A 130 13.17 14.03 -0.94
CA GLN A 130 12.72 13.15 -1.99
C GLN A 130 13.30 13.58 -3.33
N ILE A 131 13.78 12.60 -4.10
CA ILE A 131 14.37 12.83 -5.42
C ILE A 131 13.73 11.97 -6.53
N PHE A 132 12.86 11.03 -6.18
CA PHE A 132 12.07 10.27 -7.14
C PHE A 132 10.61 10.28 -6.72
N GLU A 133 9.81 10.94 -7.53
CA GLU A 133 8.36 10.94 -7.46
C GLU A 133 7.84 10.74 -8.88
N ASN A 134 7.36 9.55 -9.16
CA ASN A 134 6.92 9.17 -10.48
C ASN A 134 5.41 8.87 -10.47
N GLU A 135 4.73 9.25 -11.54
CA GLU A 135 3.30 9.04 -11.72
C GLU A 135 2.88 7.58 -11.87
N TYR A 136 3.84 6.70 -12.24
CA TYR A 136 3.55 5.28 -12.41
C TYR A 136 3.75 4.48 -11.13
N THR A 137 4.75 4.81 -10.33
CA THR A 137 5.05 4.08 -9.11
C THR A 137 5.89 4.88 -8.13
N LEU A 138 5.68 4.66 -6.83
CA LEU A 138 6.59 5.05 -5.76
C LEU A 138 7.22 3.82 -5.10
N SER A 139 6.95 2.61 -5.60
CA SER A 139 7.60 1.40 -5.11
C SER A 139 9.01 1.32 -5.69
N THR A 140 10.02 1.24 -4.83
CA THR A 140 11.42 1.13 -5.22
C THR A 140 12.01 -0.19 -4.72
N GLY A 141 12.88 -0.79 -5.51
CA GLY A 141 13.54 -2.05 -5.21
C GLY A 141 15.00 -1.89 -4.83
N ASP A 142 15.82 -1.42 -5.77
CA ASP A 142 17.26 -1.34 -5.60
C ASP A 142 17.85 -0.16 -6.43
N LEU A 143 18.97 0.41 -6.01
CA LEU A 143 19.62 1.53 -6.67
C LEU A 143 21.06 1.19 -7.04
N GLY A 144 21.40 1.16 -8.34
CA GLY A 144 22.77 1.07 -8.82
C GLY A 144 23.40 2.44 -9.04
N ILE A 145 24.59 2.67 -8.50
CA ILE A 145 25.42 3.86 -8.75
C ILE A 145 26.61 3.47 -9.59
N ALA A 146 26.89 4.20 -10.67
CA ALA A 146 28.06 3.93 -11.50
C ALA A 146 29.36 4.18 -10.70
N PRO A 147 30.23 3.15 -10.50
CA PRO A 147 31.44 3.29 -9.68
C PRO A 147 32.43 4.37 -10.18
N GLY A 148 32.40 4.69 -11.47
CA GLY A 148 33.24 5.71 -12.09
C GLY A 148 32.67 7.14 -12.11
N ASP A 149 31.33 7.29 -11.91
CA ASP A 149 30.65 8.59 -11.92
C ASP A 149 29.43 8.58 -11.01
N LYS A 150 29.53 9.19 -9.86
CA LYS A 150 28.46 9.29 -8.85
C LYS A 150 27.20 10.04 -9.31
N ASN A 151 27.22 10.67 -10.47
CA ASN A 151 26.04 11.32 -11.05
C ASN A 151 25.17 10.36 -11.86
N ILE A 152 25.71 9.21 -12.28
CA ILE A 152 24.98 8.21 -13.06
C ILE A 152 24.37 7.18 -12.12
N LEU A 153 23.03 7.17 -12.08
CA LEU A 153 22.23 6.28 -11.23
C LEU A 153 21.25 5.49 -12.09
N TYR A 154 21.00 4.25 -11.67
CA TYR A 154 19.90 3.43 -12.20
C TYR A 154 19.03 2.96 -11.06
N LEU A 155 17.77 3.35 -11.07
CA LEU A 155 16.77 2.97 -10.06
C LEU A 155 15.90 1.85 -10.61
N GLY A 156 16.00 0.69 -10.01
CA GLY A 156 15.07 -0.42 -10.18
C GLY A 156 13.83 -0.22 -9.30
N THR A 157 12.65 -0.24 -9.91
CA THR A 157 11.39 -0.02 -9.21
C THR A 157 10.67 -1.34 -8.88
N GLY A 158 9.71 -1.29 -7.93
CA GLY A 158 8.98 -2.45 -7.44
C GLY A 158 9.72 -3.22 -6.34
N GLU A 159 9.02 -3.53 -5.27
CA GLU A 159 9.60 -4.28 -4.15
C GLU A 159 9.71 -5.77 -4.49
N PRO A 160 10.93 -6.33 -4.61
CA PRO A 160 11.15 -7.72 -5.00
C PRO A 160 10.97 -8.70 -3.85
N ASN A 161 11.11 -8.23 -2.62
CA ASN A 161 11.22 -9.08 -1.46
C ASN A 161 9.88 -9.63 -1.00
N GLY A 162 8.84 -8.84 -1.09
CA GLY A 162 7.49 -9.21 -0.77
C GLY A 162 7.35 -10.32 0.26
N GLY A 163 7.69 -10.02 1.49
CA GLY A 163 7.71 -11.00 2.58
C GLY A 163 6.33 -11.53 2.94
N ASN A 164 6.33 -12.31 3.96
CA ASN A 164 5.20 -13.09 4.46
C ASN A 164 4.00 -12.29 4.94
N GLY A 165 4.03 -11.00 4.81
CA GLY A 165 3.04 -10.15 5.38
C GLY A 165 3.02 -8.76 4.78
N SER A 166 4.03 -8.42 4.00
CA SER A 166 4.14 -7.07 3.45
C SER A 166 3.17 -6.83 2.33
N VAL A 167 2.44 -5.73 2.40
CA VAL A 167 1.77 -5.16 1.24
C VAL A 167 2.85 -4.66 0.30
N THR A 168 2.86 -5.16 -0.92
CA THR A 168 3.83 -4.80 -1.96
C THR A 168 3.12 -4.29 -3.20
N TYR A 169 3.75 -3.32 -3.87
CA TYR A 169 3.30 -2.79 -5.14
C TYR A 169 4.36 -3.05 -6.20
N ASP A 170 3.90 -3.35 -7.41
CA ASP A 170 4.77 -3.51 -8.57
C ASP A 170 5.45 -2.18 -8.93
N GLY A 171 6.62 -2.28 -9.53
CA GLY A 171 7.35 -1.18 -10.13
C GLY A 171 6.88 -0.82 -11.53
N TYR A 172 7.69 -0.02 -12.20
CA TYR A 172 7.54 0.34 -13.60
C TYR A 172 8.91 0.33 -14.29
N GLY A 173 9.64 -0.78 -14.11
CA GLY A 173 10.96 -0.99 -14.70
C GLY A 173 12.07 -0.13 -14.10
N VAL A 174 13.00 0.29 -14.97
CA VAL A 174 14.24 0.99 -14.62
C VAL A 174 14.20 2.44 -15.04
N PHE A 175 14.68 3.32 -14.15
CA PHE A 175 14.86 4.75 -14.41
C PHE A 175 16.35 5.11 -14.30
N LYS A 176 16.86 5.93 -15.25
CA LYS A 176 18.23 6.43 -15.27
C LYS A 176 18.27 7.91 -14.91
N SER A 177 19.23 8.29 -14.08
CA SER A 177 19.63 9.67 -13.83
C SER A 177 21.08 9.87 -14.26
N THR A 178 21.41 11.07 -14.74
CA THR A 178 22.79 11.50 -15.06
C THR A 178 23.19 12.75 -14.30
N ASP A 179 22.42 13.10 -13.30
CA ASP A 179 22.59 14.32 -12.48
C ASP A 179 22.43 14.05 -10.98
N ALA A 180 22.84 12.85 -10.55
CA ALA A 180 22.78 12.40 -9.15
C ALA A 180 21.35 12.39 -8.57
N GLY A 181 20.34 12.09 -9.41
CA GLY A 181 18.95 11.94 -9.02
C GLY A 181 18.11 13.20 -9.04
N GLU A 182 18.62 14.30 -9.66
CA GLU A 182 17.81 15.52 -9.79
C GLU A 182 16.73 15.37 -10.87
N SER A 183 17.00 14.57 -11.90
CA SER A 183 16.02 14.19 -12.92
C SER A 183 16.15 12.71 -13.30
N TRP A 184 15.06 12.14 -13.78
CA TRP A 184 14.95 10.72 -14.10
C TRP A 184 14.31 10.50 -15.46
N THR A 185 14.86 9.55 -16.21
CA THR A 185 14.33 9.09 -17.49
C THR A 185 14.00 7.60 -17.38
N HIS A 186 12.79 7.19 -17.75
CA HIS A 186 12.42 5.79 -17.85
C HIS A 186 13.20 5.14 -19.00
N VAL A 187 13.82 3.99 -18.76
CA VAL A 187 14.70 3.33 -19.70
C VAL A 187 14.32 1.86 -19.95
N GLY A 188 13.08 1.46 -19.64
CA GLY A 188 12.51 0.16 -20.02
C GLY A 188 12.27 -0.80 -18.87
N LEU A 189 11.96 -2.06 -19.20
CA LEU A 189 11.59 -3.14 -18.28
C LEU A 189 10.30 -2.88 -17.51
N GLU A 190 9.30 -2.28 -18.13
CA GLU A 190 8.01 -1.88 -17.52
C GLU A 190 7.32 -3.03 -16.80
N ASN A 191 7.47 -4.26 -17.30
CA ASN A 191 6.81 -5.46 -16.78
C ASN A 191 7.68 -6.24 -15.78
N ALA A 192 8.85 -5.73 -15.38
CA ALA A 192 9.76 -6.43 -14.47
C ALA A 192 9.17 -6.66 -13.06
N GLY A 193 8.04 -6.05 -12.73
CA GLY A 193 7.35 -6.19 -11.45
C GLY A 193 8.18 -5.67 -10.29
N GLY A 194 9.03 -6.51 -9.70
CA GLY A 194 9.98 -6.13 -8.65
C GLY A 194 11.43 -6.32 -9.08
N ILE A 195 12.29 -5.33 -8.82
CA ILE A 195 13.72 -5.39 -9.14
C ILE A 195 14.53 -5.61 -7.86
N GLY A 196 15.27 -6.72 -7.80
CA GLY A 196 16.03 -7.17 -6.64
C GLY A 196 17.42 -6.60 -6.53
N ARG A 197 18.07 -6.32 -7.66
CA ARG A 197 19.42 -5.75 -7.72
C ARG A 197 19.66 -5.05 -9.05
N VAL A 198 20.37 -3.94 -8.99
CA VAL A 198 20.89 -3.19 -10.14
C VAL A 198 22.40 -3.04 -10.00
N GLU A 199 23.17 -3.64 -10.88
CA GLU A 199 24.62 -3.57 -10.86
C GLU A 199 25.17 -2.88 -12.11
N VAL A 200 25.94 -1.82 -11.92
CA VAL A 200 26.56 -1.06 -13.00
C VAL A 200 28.00 -1.53 -13.19
N ASN A 201 28.37 -1.86 -14.42
CA ASN A 201 29.72 -2.29 -14.76
C ASN A 201 30.73 -1.19 -14.35
N PRO A 202 31.76 -1.51 -13.52
CA PRO A 202 32.72 -0.52 -13.03
C PRO A 202 33.58 0.15 -14.10
N GLN A 203 33.64 -0.42 -15.30
CA GLN A 203 34.44 0.10 -16.43
C GLN A 203 33.59 0.77 -17.51
N ASP A 204 32.24 0.54 -17.50
CA ASP A 204 31.31 1.07 -18.51
C ASP A 204 29.96 1.36 -17.87
N PRO A 205 29.62 2.63 -17.63
CA PRO A 205 28.38 3.02 -16.95
C PRO A 205 27.10 2.76 -17.79
N ASP A 206 27.25 2.47 -19.07
CA ASP A 206 26.13 2.10 -19.97
C ASP A 206 25.90 0.58 -20.04
N ASN A 207 26.81 -0.22 -19.46
CA ASN A 207 26.62 -1.66 -19.29
C ASN A 207 26.10 -1.97 -17.89
N VAL A 208 24.82 -2.36 -17.82
CA VAL A 208 24.10 -2.55 -16.55
C VAL A 208 23.39 -3.90 -16.55
N PHE A 209 23.43 -4.56 -15.39
CA PHE A 209 22.68 -5.79 -15.13
C PHE A 209 21.59 -5.56 -14.11
N VAL A 210 20.44 -6.18 -14.33
CA VAL A 210 19.27 -6.03 -13.47
C VAL A 210 18.67 -7.40 -13.16
N ALA A 211 18.51 -7.69 -11.87
CA ALA A 211 17.84 -8.89 -11.36
C ALA A 211 16.34 -8.63 -11.23
N CYS A 212 15.54 -9.23 -12.14
CA CYS A 212 14.10 -9.02 -12.23
C CYS A 212 13.34 -10.21 -11.62
N MET A 213 12.56 -9.95 -10.57
CA MET A 213 11.69 -10.94 -9.94
C MET A 213 10.39 -11.17 -10.74
N GLY A 214 10.03 -10.24 -11.62
CA GLY A 214 8.73 -10.23 -12.26
C GLY A 214 7.61 -9.88 -11.29
N ASN A 215 6.36 -10.00 -11.75
CA ASN A 215 5.22 -9.88 -10.86
C ASN A 215 5.22 -11.02 -9.84
N LEU A 216 5.15 -10.67 -8.55
CA LEU A 216 5.24 -11.65 -7.46
C LEU A 216 3.97 -12.52 -7.33
N PHE A 217 2.83 -12.08 -7.84
CA PHE A 217 1.52 -12.71 -7.62
C PHE A 217 1.04 -13.55 -8.80
N ALA A 218 1.84 -13.63 -9.86
CA ALA A 218 1.55 -14.43 -11.03
C ALA A 218 2.84 -14.98 -11.65
N LYS A 219 2.70 -16.09 -12.39
CA LYS A 219 3.73 -16.54 -13.30
C LYS A 219 3.81 -15.60 -14.49
N ASN A 220 5.01 -15.23 -14.89
CA ASN A 220 5.21 -14.32 -16.03
C ASN A 220 6.61 -14.52 -16.66
N PRO A 221 6.78 -14.17 -17.93
CA PRO A 221 8.04 -14.34 -18.64
C PRO A 221 9.06 -13.21 -18.36
N ASP A 222 8.65 -12.14 -17.69
CA ASP A 222 9.48 -10.94 -17.44
C ASP A 222 10.38 -11.12 -16.20
N ARG A 223 10.83 -12.35 -15.97
CA ARG A 223 11.70 -12.78 -14.87
C ARG A 223 13.10 -13.06 -15.39
N GLY A 224 14.12 -12.95 -14.53
CA GLY A 224 15.48 -13.33 -14.88
C GLY A 224 16.51 -12.24 -14.67
N ILE A 225 17.66 -12.37 -15.31
CA ILE A 225 18.69 -11.35 -15.34
C ILE A 225 18.64 -10.66 -16.71
N TYR A 226 18.49 -9.34 -16.68
CA TYR A 226 18.50 -8.50 -17.86
C TYR A 226 19.80 -7.71 -17.92
N ARG A 227 20.29 -7.47 -19.14
CA ARG A 227 21.48 -6.68 -19.44
C ARG A 227 21.17 -5.60 -20.46
N THR A 228 21.73 -4.41 -20.28
CA THR A 228 21.88 -3.38 -21.30
C THR A 228 23.35 -3.12 -21.56
N LYS A 229 23.73 -2.74 -22.79
CA LYS A 229 25.07 -2.27 -23.19
C LYS A 229 25.02 -0.86 -23.78
N ASP A 230 23.88 -0.18 -23.66
CA ASP A 230 23.60 1.13 -24.25
C ASP A 230 22.85 2.08 -23.29
N GLY A 231 23.05 1.84 -21.99
CA GLY A 231 22.50 2.70 -20.94
C GLY A 231 20.98 2.60 -20.77
N GLY A 232 20.39 1.47 -21.19
CA GLY A 232 18.98 1.18 -21.06
C GLY A 232 18.17 1.48 -22.32
N ALA A 233 18.80 1.85 -23.45
CA ALA A 233 18.08 2.01 -24.70
C ALA A 233 17.52 0.69 -25.22
N THR A 234 18.25 -0.41 -24.97
CA THR A 234 17.80 -1.78 -25.24
C THR A 234 18.15 -2.72 -24.09
N TRP A 235 17.33 -3.75 -23.87
CA TRP A 235 17.51 -4.76 -22.84
C TRP A 235 17.44 -6.17 -23.43
N GLU A 236 18.30 -7.04 -22.92
CA GLU A 236 18.37 -8.46 -23.26
C GLU A 236 18.18 -9.30 -22.00
N ASN A 237 17.29 -10.30 -22.03
CA ASN A 237 17.19 -11.30 -20.97
C ASN A 237 18.32 -12.33 -21.18
N VAL A 238 19.37 -12.25 -20.37
CA VAL A 238 20.57 -13.06 -20.50
C VAL A 238 20.57 -14.32 -19.61
N LEU A 239 19.66 -14.40 -18.64
CA LEU A 239 19.44 -15.60 -17.83
C LEU A 239 17.96 -15.72 -17.45
N PHE A 240 17.27 -16.65 -18.10
CA PHE A 240 15.89 -17.03 -17.82
C PHE A 240 15.84 -18.51 -17.42
N ILE A 241 15.22 -18.82 -16.28
CA ILE A 241 15.08 -20.19 -15.78
C ILE A 241 13.65 -20.70 -15.99
N SER A 242 12.66 -19.97 -15.49
CA SER A 242 11.24 -20.31 -15.62
C SER A 242 10.35 -19.10 -15.38
N ASP A 243 9.06 -19.22 -15.69
CA ASP A 243 8.04 -18.21 -15.45
C ASP A 243 7.73 -17.98 -13.95
N SER A 244 8.27 -18.83 -13.07
CA SER A 244 8.15 -18.73 -11.61
C SER A 244 9.47 -18.37 -10.90
N THR A 245 10.59 -18.30 -11.63
CA THR A 245 11.92 -18.07 -11.06
C THR A 245 12.51 -16.76 -11.56
N GLY A 246 12.66 -15.79 -10.68
CA GLY A 246 13.22 -14.48 -10.98
C GLY A 246 14.65 -14.29 -10.49
N GLY A 247 15.33 -13.28 -11.01
CA GLY A 247 16.60 -12.79 -10.47
C GLY A 247 16.35 -11.97 -9.19
N ILE A 248 17.08 -12.28 -8.11
CA ILE A 248 16.87 -11.58 -6.81
C ILE A 248 18.12 -10.88 -6.29
N ASP A 249 19.29 -11.41 -6.62
CA ASP A 249 20.56 -10.80 -6.22
C ASP A 249 21.61 -10.98 -7.34
N LEU A 250 22.58 -10.06 -7.38
CA LEU A 250 23.57 -10.03 -8.44
C LEU A 250 24.80 -9.30 -7.94
N VAL A 251 26.00 -9.71 -8.38
CA VAL A 251 27.24 -8.99 -8.11
C VAL A 251 28.20 -9.10 -9.28
N ILE A 252 28.83 -7.99 -9.68
CA ILE A 252 29.87 -7.91 -10.70
C ILE A 252 31.23 -7.93 -10.02
N HIS A 253 32.16 -8.75 -10.55
CA HIS A 253 33.53 -8.79 -10.04
C HIS A 253 34.26 -7.46 -10.36
N PRO A 254 34.75 -6.71 -9.34
CA PRO A 254 35.23 -5.33 -9.53
C PRO A 254 36.44 -5.18 -10.44
N LEU A 255 37.30 -6.22 -10.57
CA LEU A 255 38.50 -6.22 -11.39
C LEU A 255 38.31 -6.94 -12.73
N HIS A 256 37.31 -7.81 -12.85
CA HIS A 256 36.99 -8.62 -14.02
C HIS A 256 35.50 -8.54 -14.30
N PRO A 257 34.98 -7.41 -14.83
CA PRO A 257 33.55 -7.14 -14.94
C PRO A 257 32.77 -8.08 -15.88
N ASP A 258 33.48 -8.89 -16.68
CA ASP A 258 32.88 -10.01 -17.44
C ASP A 258 32.52 -11.20 -16.52
N THR A 259 33.04 -11.21 -15.27
CA THR A 259 32.69 -12.22 -14.28
C THR A 259 31.53 -11.70 -13.40
N ILE A 260 30.41 -12.40 -13.48
CA ILE A 260 29.16 -11.99 -12.84
C ILE A 260 28.57 -13.20 -12.10
N TYR A 261 28.02 -12.94 -10.91
CA TYR A 261 27.29 -13.92 -10.12
C TYR A 261 25.85 -13.48 -9.98
N ALA A 262 24.89 -14.39 -10.14
CA ALA A 262 23.48 -14.12 -10.04
C ALA A 262 22.78 -15.20 -9.20
N SER A 263 21.90 -14.74 -8.32
CA SER A 263 21.00 -15.60 -7.54
C SER A 263 19.62 -15.59 -8.15
N MET A 264 19.11 -16.78 -8.45
CA MET A 264 17.78 -17.01 -8.99
C MET A 264 16.88 -17.59 -7.90
N TRP A 265 15.66 -17.04 -7.76
CA TRP A 265 14.73 -17.43 -6.72
C TRP A 265 13.38 -17.83 -7.29
N GLU A 266 12.98 -19.08 -7.07
CA GLU A 266 11.64 -19.55 -7.40
C GLU A 266 10.64 -19.00 -6.40
N ARG A 267 9.78 -18.06 -6.85
CA ARG A 267 8.87 -17.34 -5.97
C ARG A 267 7.62 -16.86 -6.72
N VAL A 268 6.47 -17.43 -6.35
CA VAL A 268 5.15 -16.89 -6.67
C VAL A 268 4.35 -16.82 -5.37
N ARG A 269 3.69 -15.71 -5.11
CA ARG A 269 2.90 -15.48 -3.90
C ARG A 269 1.43 -15.80 -4.17
N HIS A 270 0.86 -16.65 -3.34
CA HIS A 270 -0.53 -17.06 -3.44
C HIS A 270 -1.30 -16.59 -2.20
N ALA A 271 -2.60 -16.28 -2.36
CA ALA A 271 -3.45 -15.93 -1.22
C ALA A 271 -3.75 -17.12 -0.31
N GLU A 272 -3.68 -18.35 -0.84
CA GLU A 272 -4.12 -19.56 -0.13
C GLU A 272 -2.99 -20.32 0.57
N TYR A 273 -1.77 -20.22 0.09
CA TYR A 273 -0.62 -20.93 0.65
C TYR A 273 0.67 -20.13 0.50
N ARG A 274 1.67 -20.51 1.27
CA ARG A 274 2.99 -19.88 1.29
C ARG A 274 4.02 -20.83 0.72
N HIS A 275 4.82 -20.31 -0.21
CA HIS A 275 5.92 -21.02 -0.81
C HIS A 275 7.12 -20.07 -0.96
N TYR A 276 8.26 -20.47 -0.39
CA TYR A 276 9.40 -19.54 -0.24
C TYR A 276 10.62 -19.94 -1.05
N GLY A 277 10.51 -20.83 -1.97
CA GLY A 277 11.60 -21.30 -2.81
C GLY A 277 11.18 -22.51 -3.61
N GLY A 278 12.12 -23.18 -4.24
CA GLY A 278 11.88 -24.37 -5.02
C GLY A 278 13.11 -24.89 -5.72
N PRO A 279 12.97 -25.97 -6.48
CA PRO A 279 14.09 -26.67 -7.11
C PRO A 279 14.78 -25.87 -8.23
N THR A 280 14.18 -24.81 -8.71
CA THR A 280 14.75 -23.93 -9.73
C THR A 280 15.46 -22.69 -9.15
N SER A 281 15.44 -22.52 -7.81
CA SER A 281 16.30 -21.56 -7.12
C SER A 281 17.77 -22.03 -7.22
N GLY A 282 18.69 -21.11 -7.48
CA GLY A 282 20.10 -21.48 -7.64
C GLY A 282 21.04 -20.28 -7.77
N LEU A 283 22.33 -20.57 -7.67
CA LEU A 283 23.42 -19.60 -7.86
C LEU A 283 24.11 -19.87 -9.21
N TYR A 284 24.30 -18.82 -9.98
CA TYR A 284 24.86 -18.88 -11.34
C TYR A 284 26.06 -17.96 -11.48
N ARG A 285 26.98 -18.31 -12.38
CA ARG A 285 28.14 -17.49 -12.72
C ARG A 285 28.30 -17.41 -14.23
N SER A 286 28.63 -16.21 -14.72
CA SER A 286 29.14 -15.95 -16.09
C SER A 286 30.59 -15.50 -16.03
N TYR A 287 31.37 -15.82 -17.11
CA TYR A 287 32.72 -15.31 -17.31
C TYR A 287 32.85 -14.46 -18.57
N ASP A 288 31.80 -14.28 -19.32
CA ASP A 288 31.75 -13.64 -20.64
C ASP A 288 30.75 -12.47 -20.70
N GLY A 289 30.60 -11.77 -19.57
CA GLY A 289 29.72 -10.60 -19.51
C GLY A 289 28.24 -10.96 -19.62
N GLY A 290 27.85 -12.15 -19.20
CA GLY A 290 26.46 -12.61 -19.19
C GLY A 290 26.02 -13.32 -20.49
N ASP A 291 26.88 -13.55 -21.46
CA ASP A 291 26.51 -14.24 -22.69
C ASP A 291 26.24 -15.75 -22.44
N THR A 292 26.97 -16.37 -21.47
CA THR A 292 26.69 -17.73 -21.00
C THR A 292 26.74 -17.83 -19.48
N TRP A 293 25.94 -18.74 -18.91
CA TRP A 293 25.82 -18.92 -17.46
C TRP A 293 26.04 -20.40 -17.08
N THR A 294 26.69 -20.59 -15.95
CA THR A 294 26.92 -21.90 -15.34
C THR A 294 26.34 -21.92 -13.92
N GLU A 295 25.51 -22.90 -13.63
CA GLU A 295 25.00 -23.13 -12.27
C GLU A 295 26.14 -23.61 -11.36
N LEU A 296 26.29 -22.96 -10.20
CA LEU A 296 27.30 -23.30 -9.20
C LEU A 296 26.72 -24.33 -8.21
N THR A 297 27.28 -25.54 -8.23
CA THR A 297 26.72 -26.66 -7.49
C THR A 297 27.75 -27.43 -6.67
N ASN A 298 29.07 -27.18 -6.90
CA ASN A 298 30.14 -27.89 -6.20
C ASN A 298 30.28 -27.43 -4.74
N GLY A 299 29.75 -28.22 -3.81
CA GLY A 299 29.73 -27.92 -2.37
C GLY A 299 28.53 -27.11 -1.90
N LEU A 300 27.58 -26.76 -2.79
CA LEU A 300 26.37 -26.02 -2.44
C LEU A 300 25.15 -26.95 -2.35
N PRO A 301 24.13 -26.59 -1.52
CA PRO A 301 22.85 -27.27 -1.48
C PRO A 301 22.13 -27.24 -2.81
N LYS A 302 21.37 -28.31 -3.09
CA LYS A 302 20.53 -28.44 -4.30
C LYS A 302 19.09 -28.78 -3.93
N GLY A 303 18.17 -28.49 -4.82
CA GLY A 303 16.76 -28.85 -4.71
C GLY A 303 15.95 -27.74 -4.01
N GLU A 304 15.18 -28.10 -3.00
CA GLU A 304 14.24 -27.21 -2.33
C GLU A 304 14.95 -26.15 -1.47
N VAL A 305 15.47 -25.10 -2.14
CA VAL A 305 16.14 -23.97 -1.50
C VAL A 305 15.35 -22.68 -1.66
N SER A 306 15.45 -21.81 -0.66
CA SER A 306 14.82 -20.50 -0.62
C SER A 306 15.71 -19.44 -1.32
N ARG A 307 15.55 -18.17 -0.96
CA ARG A 307 16.38 -17.07 -1.43
C ARG A 307 17.83 -17.26 -1.04
N ILE A 308 18.73 -16.99 -1.98
CA ILE A 308 20.19 -17.03 -1.78
C ILE A 308 20.71 -15.60 -1.85
N GLY A 309 21.39 -15.11 -0.83
CA GLY A 309 22.12 -13.85 -0.83
C GLY A 309 23.56 -14.05 -1.26
N ILE A 310 24.14 -13.06 -1.92
CA ILE A 310 25.52 -13.06 -2.40
C ILE A 310 26.30 -11.93 -1.72
N GLY A 311 27.41 -12.24 -1.06
CA GLY A 311 28.35 -11.26 -0.49
C GLY A 311 29.76 -11.46 -1.03
N MET A 312 30.25 -10.56 -1.86
CA MET A 312 31.62 -10.57 -2.37
C MET A 312 32.52 -9.68 -1.51
N ALA A 313 33.69 -10.16 -1.16
CA ALA A 313 34.71 -9.37 -0.50
C ALA A 313 35.43 -8.46 -1.50
N MET A 314 35.13 -7.15 -1.51
CA MET A 314 35.72 -6.21 -2.49
C MET A 314 37.25 -6.12 -2.41
N SER A 315 37.84 -6.35 -1.22
CA SER A 315 39.31 -6.43 -1.05
C SER A 315 39.94 -7.69 -1.59
N GLU A 316 39.20 -8.80 -1.64
CA GLU A 316 39.63 -10.11 -2.14
C GLU A 316 38.47 -10.77 -2.93
N PRO A 317 38.17 -10.34 -4.17
CA PRO A 317 36.95 -10.69 -4.88
C PRO A 317 36.73 -12.18 -5.20
N ASN A 318 37.76 -13.01 -5.08
CA ASN A 318 37.62 -14.47 -5.14
C ASN A 318 37.01 -15.08 -3.87
N ILE A 319 36.91 -14.29 -2.79
CA ILE A 319 36.21 -14.68 -1.56
C ILE A 319 34.76 -14.22 -1.66
N ILE A 320 33.86 -15.18 -1.74
CA ILE A 320 32.41 -14.91 -1.80
C ILE A 320 31.71 -15.75 -0.74
N TYR A 321 30.70 -15.18 -0.14
CA TYR A 321 29.82 -15.85 0.82
C TYR A 321 28.42 -15.94 0.27
N THR A 322 27.74 -17.03 0.58
CA THR A 322 26.32 -17.20 0.30
C THR A 322 25.61 -17.77 1.52
N HIS A 323 24.35 -17.46 1.65
CA HIS A 323 23.54 -17.82 2.76
C HIS A 323 22.34 -18.63 2.25
N TYR A 324 22.14 -19.80 2.79
CA TYR A 324 21.15 -20.77 2.34
C TYR A 324 20.13 -21.09 3.41
N SER A 325 18.86 -21.12 3.00
CA SER A 325 17.72 -21.64 3.77
C SER A 325 16.91 -22.61 2.91
N ASN A 326 16.18 -23.52 3.56
CA ASN A 326 15.23 -24.36 2.85
C ASN A 326 13.88 -23.65 2.62
N THR A 327 12.99 -24.29 1.88
CA THR A 327 11.65 -23.76 1.57
C THR A 327 10.73 -23.63 2.80
N ASP A 328 11.08 -24.24 3.92
CA ASP A 328 10.42 -24.07 5.22
C ASP A 328 11.02 -22.94 6.05
N ARG A 329 11.95 -22.16 5.47
CA ARG A 329 12.66 -21.04 6.12
C ARG A 329 13.62 -21.46 7.22
N GLU A 330 14.05 -22.69 7.22
CA GLU A 330 15.05 -23.16 8.18
C GLU A 330 16.44 -22.87 7.64
N TRP A 331 17.31 -22.40 8.52
CA TRP A 331 18.73 -22.20 8.23
C TRP A 331 19.40 -23.49 7.78
N ILE A 332 20.12 -23.44 6.65
CA ILE A 332 20.99 -24.52 6.21
C ILE A 332 22.42 -24.24 6.67
N ASP A 333 23.08 -23.28 6.07
CA ASP A 333 24.40 -22.76 6.46
C ASP A 333 24.77 -21.51 5.63
N CYS A 334 25.89 -20.87 6.02
CA CYS A 334 26.63 -19.97 5.16
C CYS A 334 27.70 -20.77 4.43
N PHE A 335 27.87 -20.54 3.14
CA PHE A 335 28.92 -21.19 2.33
C PHE A 335 29.92 -20.15 1.87
N LYS A 336 31.21 -20.52 1.93
CA LYS A 336 32.33 -19.68 1.50
C LYS A 336 33.08 -20.32 0.33
N THR A 337 33.44 -19.52 -0.67
CA THR A 337 34.46 -19.86 -1.67
C THR A 337 35.67 -18.96 -1.49
N THR A 338 36.86 -19.43 -1.92
CA THR A 338 38.10 -18.66 -1.98
C THR A 338 38.75 -18.76 -3.38
N ASP A 339 38.07 -19.42 -4.33
CA ASP A 339 38.50 -19.70 -5.69
C ASP A 339 37.51 -19.12 -6.74
N GLY A 340 36.78 -18.09 -6.39
CA GLY A 340 35.78 -17.45 -7.27
C GLY A 340 34.60 -18.33 -7.60
N GLY A 341 34.26 -19.28 -6.76
CA GLY A 341 33.05 -20.12 -6.88
C GLY A 341 33.27 -21.46 -7.59
N ASP A 342 34.50 -21.87 -7.84
CA ASP A 342 34.78 -23.20 -8.39
C ASP A 342 34.50 -24.31 -7.38
N SER A 343 34.69 -23.99 -6.09
CA SER A 343 34.29 -24.86 -4.97
C SER A 343 33.76 -24.05 -3.79
N TRP A 344 32.84 -24.64 -3.04
CA TRP A 344 32.21 -24.03 -1.89
C TRP A 344 32.33 -24.94 -0.65
N THR A 345 32.53 -24.33 0.49
CA THR A 345 32.63 -25.04 1.77
C THR A 345 31.65 -24.42 2.77
N ALA A 346 30.86 -25.27 3.43
CA ALA A 346 30.02 -24.86 4.53
C ALA A 346 30.88 -24.31 5.68
N THR A 347 30.48 -23.19 6.26
CA THR A 347 31.25 -22.58 7.36
C THR A 347 31.01 -23.28 8.69
N ASN A 348 29.98 -24.17 8.75
CA ASN A 348 29.54 -24.89 9.92
C ASN A 348 29.27 -23.95 11.11
N SER A 349 28.68 -22.83 10.80
CA SER A 349 28.39 -21.78 11.77
C SER A 349 27.27 -22.16 12.72
N ASN A 350 27.16 -21.43 13.81
CA ASN A 350 25.99 -21.53 14.69
C ASN A 350 24.74 -21.14 13.88
N ASN A 351 23.64 -21.84 14.19
CA ASN A 351 22.35 -21.56 13.57
C ASN A 351 21.92 -20.13 13.87
N ILE A 352 21.78 -19.31 12.81
CA ILE A 352 21.06 -18.06 12.83
C ILE A 352 19.65 -18.30 12.28
N GLU A 353 18.81 -17.30 12.17
CA GLU A 353 17.50 -17.50 11.56
C GLU A 353 17.61 -17.79 10.07
N GLY A 354 16.73 -18.66 9.56
CA GLY A 354 16.64 -18.92 8.13
C GLY A 354 15.97 -17.76 7.40
N ASN A 355 16.52 -17.42 6.27
CA ASN A 355 16.02 -16.34 5.44
C ASN A 355 15.02 -16.81 4.39
N TYR A 356 14.07 -15.98 4.06
CA TYR A 356 13.07 -16.29 3.04
C TYR A 356 12.62 -15.07 2.24
N TRP A 357 12.86 -13.87 2.72
CA TRP A 357 12.50 -12.61 2.08
C TRP A 357 13.57 -11.54 2.27
N GLU A 358 14.29 -11.52 3.39
CA GLU A 358 15.34 -10.55 3.63
C GLU A 358 16.66 -10.95 2.93
N GLY A 359 17.23 -12.04 3.31
CA GLY A 359 18.33 -12.83 2.72
C GLY A 359 19.49 -12.12 2.05
N LYS A 360 19.78 -10.85 2.35
CA LYS A 360 21.01 -10.19 1.86
C LYS A 360 22.18 -10.51 2.80
N ILE A 361 23.38 -10.54 2.21
CA ILE A 361 24.67 -10.66 2.94
C ILE A 361 25.60 -9.56 2.44
N GLN A 362 26.22 -8.85 3.35
CA GLN A 362 27.18 -7.79 3.06
C GLN A 362 28.53 -8.13 3.67
N VAL A 363 29.58 -8.09 2.87
CA VAL A 363 30.98 -8.25 3.33
C VAL A 363 31.57 -6.85 3.52
N ASP A 364 32.38 -6.69 4.56
CA ASP A 364 33.15 -5.47 4.77
C ASP A 364 34.06 -5.21 3.57
N PRO A 365 34.06 -4.00 2.98
CA PRO A 365 34.79 -3.71 1.78
C PRO A 365 36.31 -3.84 1.88
N THR A 366 36.87 -3.84 3.12
CA THR A 366 38.31 -3.88 3.38
C THR A 366 38.79 -5.14 4.12
N ASN A 367 37.83 -5.89 4.73
CA ASN A 367 38.16 -7.10 5.49
C ASN A 367 37.21 -8.25 5.14
N PRO A 368 37.69 -9.28 4.42
CA PRO A 368 36.85 -10.40 3.96
C PRO A 368 36.25 -11.25 5.08
N ASP A 369 36.77 -11.18 6.30
CA ASP A 369 36.30 -11.96 7.43
C ASP A 369 35.20 -11.26 8.28
N ILE A 370 34.89 -10.00 7.97
CA ILE A 370 33.80 -9.24 8.60
C ILE A 370 32.62 -9.18 7.65
N LEU A 371 31.46 -9.64 8.13
CA LEU A 371 30.26 -9.64 7.31
C LEU A 371 28.98 -9.55 8.14
N TRP A 372 27.92 -9.07 7.51
CA TRP A 372 26.57 -8.96 8.06
C TRP A 372 25.59 -9.83 7.27
N SER A 373 24.72 -10.54 7.95
CA SER A 373 23.59 -11.26 7.39
C SER A 373 22.30 -10.65 7.88
N MET A 374 21.40 -10.37 6.95
CA MET A 374 20.14 -9.70 7.19
C MET A 374 18.99 -10.69 7.20
N GLY A 375 18.16 -10.58 8.20
CA GLY A 375 16.98 -11.37 8.45
C GLY A 375 16.00 -10.56 9.29
N VAL A 376 15.08 -11.21 10.01
CA VAL A 376 14.29 -10.55 11.05
C VAL A 376 15.22 -9.81 12.00
N TYR A 377 16.32 -10.46 12.38
CA TYR A 377 17.42 -9.81 13.07
C TYR A 377 18.62 -9.59 12.15
N MET A 378 19.47 -8.66 12.49
CA MET A 378 20.78 -8.53 11.86
C MET A 378 21.85 -9.29 12.66
N TRP A 379 22.68 -10.02 11.94
CA TRP A 379 23.78 -10.82 12.46
C TRP A 379 25.10 -10.32 11.90
N LYS A 380 26.14 -10.31 12.72
CA LYS A 380 27.50 -9.95 12.34
C LYS A 380 28.47 -11.10 12.63
N SER A 381 29.34 -11.39 11.67
CA SER A 381 30.50 -12.26 11.86
C SER A 381 31.77 -11.42 11.75
N THR A 382 32.83 -11.82 12.49
CA THR A 382 34.16 -11.23 12.46
C THR A 382 35.23 -12.29 12.21
N ASN A 383 34.86 -13.47 11.75
CA ASN A 383 35.72 -14.62 11.57
C ASN A 383 35.37 -15.45 10.33
N GLY A 384 34.95 -14.79 9.26
CA GLY A 384 34.65 -15.43 7.99
C GLY A 384 33.45 -16.37 8.05
N ALA A 385 32.38 -15.94 8.69
CA ALA A 385 31.14 -16.65 8.89
C ALA A 385 31.21 -17.94 9.73
N GLN A 386 32.32 -18.21 10.44
CA GLN A 386 32.43 -19.38 11.31
C GLN A 386 31.53 -19.23 12.56
N SER A 387 31.28 -18.04 13.01
CA SER A 387 30.31 -17.74 14.06
C SER A 387 29.66 -16.39 13.85
N TRP A 388 28.42 -16.27 14.33
CA TRP A 388 27.59 -15.08 14.19
C TRP A 388 27.15 -14.55 15.55
N GLN A 389 27.10 -13.25 15.67
CA GLN A 389 26.57 -12.55 16.84
C GLN A 389 25.41 -11.67 16.39
N GLN A 390 24.28 -11.74 17.07
CA GLN A 390 23.17 -10.86 16.85
C GLN A 390 23.54 -9.43 17.28
N VAL A 391 23.41 -8.45 16.34
CA VAL A 391 23.73 -7.04 16.58
C VAL A 391 22.48 -6.18 16.75
N SER A 392 21.33 -6.62 16.24
CA SER A 392 20.04 -5.98 16.48
C SER A 392 19.37 -6.63 17.71
N ARG A 393 19.08 -5.83 18.72
CA ARG A 393 18.26 -6.25 19.85
C ARG A 393 17.10 -5.30 19.99
N SER A 394 15.90 -5.77 19.70
CA SER A 394 14.65 -5.02 19.85
C SER A 394 14.30 -4.83 21.33
N THR A 395 15.10 -4.09 22.07
CA THR A 395 14.76 -3.68 23.45
C THR A 395 14.26 -2.24 23.52
N SER A 396 14.54 -1.45 22.48
CA SER A 396 14.03 -0.09 22.30
C SER A 396 13.80 0.20 20.82
N PRO A 397 12.68 0.81 20.44
CA PRO A 397 12.41 1.25 19.07
C PRO A 397 13.46 2.24 18.52
N ASP A 398 14.20 2.90 19.41
CA ASP A 398 15.20 3.92 19.06
C ASP A 398 16.56 3.30 18.75
N ASP A 399 16.85 2.07 19.25
CA ASP A 399 18.13 1.43 19.05
C ASP A 399 18.22 0.66 17.74
N TYR A 400 17.16 -0.06 17.35
CA TYR A 400 17.12 -0.86 16.13
C TYR A 400 15.75 -1.50 15.92
N TRP A 401 15.28 -1.57 14.65
CA TRP A 401 14.07 -2.29 14.31
C TRP A 401 14.37 -3.65 13.68
N VAL A 402 13.37 -4.50 13.62
CA VAL A 402 13.45 -5.84 13.00
C VAL A 402 13.22 -5.76 11.48
N ASP A 403 13.32 -6.92 10.81
CA ASP A 403 13.07 -7.09 9.38
C ASP A 403 14.01 -6.23 8.52
N ASN A 404 15.28 -6.68 8.45
CA ASN A 404 16.37 -5.95 7.82
C ASN A 404 16.47 -6.29 6.34
N HIS A 405 16.52 -5.26 5.48
CA HIS A 405 16.54 -5.39 4.03
C HIS A 405 17.83 -4.88 3.39
N ALA A 406 18.45 -3.89 4.00
CA ALA A 406 19.61 -3.23 3.45
C ALA A 406 20.67 -2.97 4.52
N VAL A 407 21.94 -3.11 4.16
CA VAL A 407 23.11 -2.63 4.91
C VAL A 407 24.15 -2.14 3.93
N TYR A 408 24.72 -0.99 4.21
CA TYR A 408 25.85 -0.42 3.49
C TYR A 408 26.99 -0.12 4.47
N VAL A 409 28.19 -0.60 4.15
CA VAL A 409 29.43 -0.32 4.89
C VAL A 409 30.33 0.55 4.03
N HIS A 410 30.66 1.75 4.50
CA HIS A 410 31.38 2.69 3.64
C HIS A 410 32.88 2.35 3.56
N PRO A 411 33.51 2.23 2.35
CA PRO A 411 34.90 1.79 2.21
C PRO A 411 35.94 2.79 2.72
N LEU A 412 35.59 4.08 2.91
CA LEU A 412 36.48 5.07 3.52
C LEU A 412 36.43 5.08 5.06
N ASP A 413 35.39 4.47 5.65
CA ASP A 413 35.19 4.41 7.10
C ASP A 413 34.29 3.20 7.43
N ASN A 414 34.87 2.06 7.76
CA ASN A 414 34.15 0.82 8.04
C ASN A 414 33.31 0.88 9.34
N ASP A 415 33.56 1.85 10.19
CA ASP A 415 32.72 2.14 11.35
C ASP A 415 31.42 2.83 10.95
N PHE A 416 31.37 3.45 9.76
CA PHE A 416 30.18 4.08 9.22
C PHE A 416 29.32 3.05 8.46
N VAL A 417 28.30 2.55 9.16
CA VAL A 417 27.36 1.53 8.66
C VAL A 417 25.95 2.09 8.66
N ILE A 418 25.25 1.91 7.56
CA ILE A 418 23.85 2.34 7.42
C ILE A 418 23.00 1.11 7.18
N THR A 419 21.83 1.07 7.82
CA THR A 419 20.90 -0.07 7.69
C THR A 419 19.50 0.42 7.39
N GLY A 420 18.80 -0.35 6.56
CA GLY A 420 17.40 -0.16 6.20
C GLY A 420 16.55 -1.36 6.62
N ASN A 421 15.43 -1.09 7.29
CA ASN A 421 14.50 -2.12 7.76
C ASN A 421 13.05 -1.61 7.73
N ASP A 422 12.09 -2.39 8.28
CA ASP A 422 10.68 -1.98 8.33
C ASP A 422 10.43 -0.78 9.29
N GLY A 423 11.41 -0.43 10.08
CA GLY A 423 11.40 0.76 10.97
C GLY A 423 12.03 2.01 10.37
N GLY A 424 12.65 1.93 9.19
CA GLY A 424 13.31 3.06 8.51
C GLY A 424 14.80 2.90 8.35
N VAL A 425 15.52 4.03 8.34
CA VAL A 425 16.98 4.11 8.20
C VAL A 425 17.63 4.28 9.58
N TYR A 426 18.72 3.53 9.81
CA TYR A 426 19.55 3.64 11.01
C TYR A 426 21.01 3.84 10.61
N ILE A 427 21.69 4.75 11.27
CA ILE A 427 23.10 5.11 11.02
C ILE A 427 23.94 4.77 12.24
N SER A 428 25.01 4.00 12.02
CA SER A 428 26.04 3.70 13.01
C SER A 428 27.35 4.34 12.62
N LYS A 429 28.12 4.80 13.62
CA LYS A 429 29.49 5.32 13.47
C LYS A 429 30.49 4.51 14.28
N ASN A 430 30.16 3.27 14.58
CA ASN A 430 30.98 2.35 15.39
C ASN A 430 30.66 0.87 15.01
N ALA A 431 30.57 0.62 13.71
CA ALA A 431 30.40 -0.72 13.13
C ALA A 431 29.22 -1.50 13.73
N THR A 432 28.06 -0.83 13.89
CA THR A 432 26.79 -1.36 14.43
C THR A 432 26.73 -1.56 15.96
N ALA A 433 27.72 -1.09 16.72
CA ALA A 433 27.64 -1.18 18.20
C ALA A 433 26.56 -0.26 18.79
N HIS A 434 26.33 0.90 18.17
CA HIS A 434 25.19 1.79 18.43
C HIS A 434 24.63 2.33 17.13
N ASN A 435 23.31 2.43 17.04
CA ASN A 435 22.62 2.93 15.87
C ASN A 435 21.73 4.13 16.25
N SER A 436 21.65 5.11 15.37
CA SER A 436 20.77 6.26 15.50
C SER A 436 19.70 6.19 14.42
N LYS A 437 18.43 6.21 14.81
CA LYS A 437 17.31 6.24 13.89
C LYS A 437 17.23 7.59 13.18
N VAL A 438 16.99 7.57 11.88
CA VAL A 438 16.63 8.76 11.10
C VAL A 438 15.18 9.13 11.36
N LEU A 439 14.92 10.37 11.79
CA LEU A 439 13.59 10.84 12.22
C LEU A 439 12.96 11.86 11.25
N SER A 440 13.35 11.85 9.98
CA SER A 440 12.90 12.85 8.99
C SER A 440 12.48 12.27 7.65
N LEU A 441 12.02 11.00 7.64
CA LEU A 441 11.55 10.34 6.44
C LEU A 441 10.02 10.17 6.46
N PRO A 442 9.28 10.88 5.59
CA PRO A 442 7.82 10.80 5.52
C PRO A 442 7.35 9.59 4.70
N ILE A 443 7.68 8.38 5.14
CA ILE A 443 7.43 7.12 4.42
C ILE A 443 6.55 6.14 5.19
N THR A 444 5.80 6.61 6.18
CA THR A 444 4.92 5.77 6.98
C THR A 444 3.83 5.12 6.13
N GLN A 445 3.60 3.83 6.33
CA GLN A 445 2.61 3.02 5.62
C GLN A 445 1.32 2.91 6.44
N PHE A 446 0.39 3.85 6.26
CA PHE A 446 -0.87 3.87 6.99
C PHE A 446 -1.93 2.97 6.36
N TYR A 447 -2.62 2.19 7.19
CA TYR A 447 -3.86 1.48 6.86
C TYR A 447 -5.10 2.32 7.12
N THR A 448 -5.08 3.20 8.13
CA THR A 448 -6.24 3.97 8.55
C THR A 448 -5.84 5.35 9.08
N VAL A 449 -6.82 6.25 9.14
CA VAL A 449 -6.68 7.58 9.74
C VAL A 449 -7.84 7.87 10.68
N GLU A 450 -7.55 8.55 11.79
CA GLU A 450 -8.53 9.09 12.71
C GLU A 450 -8.08 10.47 13.19
N VAL A 451 -9.07 11.34 13.38
CA VAL A 451 -8.89 12.69 13.95
C VAL A 451 -9.96 12.90 15.00
N ALA A 452 -9.57 13.33 16.19
CA ALA A 452 -10.52 13.59 17.26
C ALA A 452 -11.37 14.83 16.96
N ASP A 453 -12.70 14.71 17.03
CA ASP A 453 -13.62 15.82 16.75
C ASP A 453 -13.42 17.02 17.70
N GLN A 454 -12.91 16.78 18.91
CA GLN A 454 -12.65 17.82 19.91
C GLN A 454 -11.41 18.67 19.57
N ASN A 455 -10.44 18.11 18.89
CA ASN A 455 -9.19 18.77 18.57
C ASN A 455 -8.50 18.14 17.33
N GLU A 456 -8.42 18.88 16.24
CA GLU A 456 -7.80 18.41 15.00
C GLU A 456 -6.31 18.08 15.11
N ASN A 457 -5.65 18.51 16.16
CA ASN A 457 -4.27 18.16 16.44
C ASN A 457 -4.11 16.75 17.02
N HIS A 458 -5.17 16.20 17.60
CA HIS A 458 -5.21 14.82 18.07
C HIS A 458 -5.46 13.89 16.87
N ARG A 459 -4.40 13.44 16.23
CA ARG A 459 -4.43 12.61 15.03
C ARG A 459 -3.83 11.25 15.29
N TYR A 460 -4.42 10.24 14.66
CA TYR A 460 -4.04 8.86 14.86
C TYR A 460 -4.12 8.08 13.55
N GLY A 461 -3.49 6.92 13.52
CA GLY A 461 -3.64 5.97 12.41
C GLY A 461 -2.96 4.65 12.71
N GLY A 462 -3.55 3.60 12.17
CA GLY A 462 -2.95 2.27 12.19
C GLY A 462 -1.94 2.13 11.05
N THR A 463 -0.79 1.53 11.33
CA THR A 463 0.31 1.39 10.37
C THR A 463 0.77 -0.05 10.25
N GLN A 464 1.33 -0.40 9.10
CA GLN A 464 2.07 -1.63 8.94
C GLN A 464 3.31 -1.60 9.82
N ASP A 465 3.61 -2.69 10.51
CA ASP A 465 4.81 -3.00 11.32
C ASP A 465 5.12 -2.03 12.47
N ARG A 466 4.46 -0.85 12.53
CA ARG A 466 4.73 0.18 13.55
C ARG A 466 3.60 0.40 14.55
N GLY A 467 2.55 -0.42 14.50
CA GLY A 467 1.41 -0.36 15.43
C GLY A 467 0.46 0.80 15.13
N THR A 468 -0.31 1.20 16.13
CA THR A 468 -1.15 2.40 16.07
C THR A 468 -0.34 3.59 16.55
N GLN A 469 -0.23 4.59 15.69
CA GLN A 469 0.53 5.83 15.93
C GLN A 469 -0.41 6.98 16.25
N GLY A 470 0.06 7.95 17.03
CA GLY A 470 -0.73 9.14 17.34
C GLY A 470 0.11 10.32 17.75
N THR A 471 -0.43 11.54 17.52
CA THR A 471 0.06 12.81 18.04
C THR A 471 -1.06 13.55 18.76
N GLN A 472 -0.72 14.34 19.77
CA GLN A 472 -1.65 15.21 20.48
C GLN A 472 -1.39 16.70 20.23
N THR A 473 -0.32 17.04 19.53
CA THR A 473 0.05 18.43 19.21
C THR A 473 -0.23 18.80 17.76
N GLY A 474 -0.35 17.77 16.89
CA GLY A 474 -0.44 17.94 15.46
C GLY A 474 0.88 18.24 14.78
N ALA A 475 2.01 18.20 15.49
CA ALA A 475 3.33 18.28 14.90
C ALA A 475 3.63 17.07 14.01
N TYR A 476 4.66 17.18 13.19
CA TYR A 476 5.01 16.10 12.24
C TYR A 476 6.02 15.12 12.82
N ASP A 477 6.70 15.48 13.92
CA ASP A 477 7.85 14.77 14.47
C ASP A 477 7.66 14.28 15.92
N ASP A 478 6.44 14.35 16.45
CA ASP A 478 6.11 13.96 17.83
C ASP A 478 5.11 12.77 17.93
N TRP A 479 4.96 12.02 16.85
CA TRP A 479 4.09 10.87 16.86
C TRP A 479 4.69 9.72 17.68
N GLU A 480 3.83 9.09 18.47
CA GLU A 480 4.20 7.98 19.35
C GLU A 480 3.34 6.74 19.08
N SER A 481 3.89 5.56 19.34
CA SER A 481 3.15 4.31 19.27
C SER A 481 2.29 4.16 20.52
N ILE A 482 0.97 4.07 20.32
CA ILE A 482 -0.01 3.93 21.40
C ILE A 482 -0.53 2.51 21.55
N ASN A 483 -0.38 1.65 20.52
CA ASN A 483 -0.73 0.23 20.56
C ASN A 483 0.14 -0.54 19.56
N GLY A 484 0.56 -1.74 19.89
CA GLY A 484 1.51 -2.54 19.11
C GLY A 484 0.86 -3.43 18.05
N GLY A 485 1.68 -4.25 17.38
CA GLY A 485 1.34 -5.11 16.24
C GLY A 485 1.27 -4.32 14.93
N ASP A 486 0.60 -4.85 13.89
CA ASP A 486 0.07 -4.02 12.81
C ASP A 486 -1.13 -3.27 13.35
N GLY A 487 -1.05 -1.95 13.32
CA GLY A 487 -2.16 -1.10 13.72
C GLY A 487 -3.21 -1.02 12.61
N PHE A 488 -4.49 -1.06 13.01
CA PHE A 488 -5.59 -0.88 12.07
C PHE A 488 -6.51 0.25 12.53
N ILE A 489 -7.81 0.00 12.53
CA ILE A 489 -8.78 1.02 12.88
C ILE A 489 -8.49 1.54 14.29
N VAL A 490 -8.45 2.84 14.42
CA VAL A 490 -8.48 3.59 15.69
C VAL A 490 -9.69 4.48 15.67
N ARG A 491 -10.36 4.64 16.81
CA ARG A 491 -11.51 5.53 16.95
C ARG A 491 -11.43 6.27 18.29
N VAL A 492 -11.70 7.55 18.24
CA VAL A 492 -11.86 8.41 19.41
C VAL A 492 -13.34 8.69 19.60
N ASP A 493 -13.85 8.58 20.83
CA ASP A 493 -15.25 8.89 21.15
C ASP A 493 -15.50 10.39 20.93
N PRO A 494 -16.36 10.78 19.95
CA PRO A 494 -16.58 12.19 19.63
C PRO A 494 -17.26 12.98 20.74
N SER A 495 -17.78 12.32 21.77
CA SER A 495 -18.35 12.96 22.95
C SER A 495 -17.37 13.10 24.11
N ASN A 496 -16.30 12.29 24.13
CA ASN A 496 -15.31 12.29 25.20
C ASN A 496 -14.02 11.56 24.76
N ASP A 497 -12.99 12.31 24.42
CA ASP A 497 -11.69 11.82 23.91
C ASP A 497 -10.88 10.99 24.92
N MET A 498 -11.30 10.92 26.20
CA MET A 498 -10.75 9.96 27.15
C MET A 498 -11.03 8.51 26.76
N PHE A 499 -12.09 8.26 25.95
CA PHE A 499 -12.41 6.93 25.45
C PHE A 499 -11.87 6.75 24.04
N MET A 500 -10.94 5.83 23.92
CA MET A 500 -10.33 5.47 22.63
C MET A 500 -10.36 3.96 22.43
N TYR A 501 -10.39 3.58 21.18
CA TYR A 501 -10.40 2.19 20.76
C TYR A 501 -9.36 1.99 19.66
N ALA A 502 -8.66 0.87 19.70
CA ALA A 502 -7.70 0.49 18.67
C ALA A 502 -7.81 -1.00 18.35
N ALA A 503 -7.40 -1.38 17.16
CA ALA A 503 -7.34 -2.78 16.77
C ALA A 503 -5.97 -3.11 16.19
N SER A 504 -5.46 -4.29 16.52
CA SER A 504 -4.40 -4.96 15.81
C SER A 504 -4.97 -6.18 15.06
N GLN A 505 -4.10 -7.01 14.53
CA GLN A 505 -4.45 -8.14 13.66
C GLN A 505 -5.53 -9.03 14.30
N ARG A 506 -6.49 -9.49 13.48
CA ARG A 506 -7.43 -10.58 13.79
C ARG A 506 -8.12 -10.48 15.15
N GLY A 507 -8.79 -9.37 15.35
CA GLY A 507 -9.58 -9.15 16.57
C GLY A 507 -8.74 -8.74 17.78
N GLY A 508 -7.53 -8.27 17.59
CA GLY A 508 -6.74 -7.63 18.64
C GLY A 508 -7.36 -6.30 19.09
N PHE A 509 -8.65 -6.32 19.45
CA PHE A 509 -9.42 -5.14 19.82
C PHE A 509 -9.18 -4.75 21.28
N VAL A 510 -8.81 -3.49 21.48
CA VAL A 510 -8.48 -2.90 22.78
C VAL A 510 -9.21 -1.58 22.99
N ARG A 511 -9.41 -1.19 24.24
CA ARG A 511 -9.95 0.12 24.59
C ARG A 511 -9.09 0.84 25.61
N SER A 512 -9.09 2.16 25.56
CA SER A 512 -8.58 3.08 26.58
C SER A 512 -9.74 3.85 27.22
N THR A 513 -9.54 4.27 28.47
CA THR A 513 -10.42 5.14 29.26
C THR A 513 -9.65 6.33 29.84
N ASP A 514 -8.44 6.56 29.36
CA ASP A 514 -7.50 7.58 29.86
C ASP A 514 -6.79 8.33 28.72
N GLY A 515 -7.48 8.53 27.58
CA GLY A 515 -6.98 9.32 26.47
C GLY A 515 -5.85 8.63 25.68
N GLY A 516 -5.85 7.29 25.65
CA GLY A 516 -4.84 6.52 24.91
C GLY A 516 -3.57 6.18 25.69
N ASN A 517 -3.46 6.60 26.97
CA ASN A 517 -2.28 6.28 27.79
C ASN A 517 -2.15 4.79 28.11
N ARG A 518 -3.28 4.09 28.24
CA ARG A 518 -3.31 2.64 28.48
C ARG A 518 -4.45 1.99 27.73
N PHE A 519 -4.15 0.91 27.06
CA PHE A 519 -5.14 0.07 26.40
C PHE A 519 -5.29 -1.27 27.13
N ARG A 520 -6.52 -1.79 27.13
CA ARG A 520 -6.87 -3.11 27.69
C ARG A 520 -7.69 -3.89 26.66
N GLY A 521 -7.45 -5.21 26.59
CA GLY A 521 -8.23 -6.10 25.73
C GLY A 521 -9.73 -5.97 26.00
N ALA A 522 -10.51 -5.81 24.95
CA ALA A 522 -11.97 -5.62 25.00
C ALA A 522 -12.72 -6.42 23.92
N ARG A 523 -12.07 -7.44 23.33
CA ARG A 523 -12.65 -8.31 22.29
C ARG A 523 -13.83 -9.11 22.83
N PRO A 524 -14.97 -9.21 22.08
CA PRO A 524 -16.18 -9.89 22.57
C PRO A 524 -16.05 -11.41 22.71
N SER A 525 -15.30 -12.07 21.81
CA SER A 525 -15.11 -13.52 21.78
C SER A 525 -13.72 -13.90 21.27
N SER A 526 -13.08 -14.89 21.92
CA SER A 526 -11.79 -15.44 21.47
C SER A 526 -11.93 -16.56 20.44
N SER A 527 -13.12 -17.13 20.27
CA SER A 527 -13.40 -18.24 19.36
C SER A 527 -13.98 -17.82 18.02
N ASP A 528 -14.29 -16.54 17.84
CA ASP A 528 -14.81 -16.03 16.59
C ASP A 528 -13.70 -15.86 15.54
N ARG A 529 -14.08 -15.98 14.26
CA ARG A 529 -13.22 -15.61 13.14
C ARG A 529 -13.25 -14.10 12.98
N TYR A 530 -12.08 -13.49 12.84
CA TYR A 530 -11.91 -12.05 12.63
C TYR A 530 -11.12 -11.78 11.37
N ASN A 531 -11.53 -10.75 10.63
CA ASN A 531 -10.75 -10.24 9.51
C ASN A 531 -9.37 -9.79 9.97
N TRP A 532 -8.39 -9.82 9.08
CA TRP A 532 -7.06 -9.24 9.32
C TRP A 532 -7.20 -7.78 9.84
N LYS A 533 -7.92 -6.96 9.10
CA LYS A 533 -8.38 -5.63 9.52
C LYS A 533 -9.77 -5.77 10.12
N THR A 534 -9.88 -6.03 11.41
CA THR A 534 -11.16 -6.24 12.11
C THR A 534 -11.99 -4.96 12.12
N PRO A 535 -13.21 -4.95 11.52
CA PRO A 535 -14.03 -3.76 11.47
C PRO A 535 -14.75 -3.52 12.79
N TYR A 536 -14.74 -2.27 13.23
CA TYR A 536 -15.62 -1.78 14.28
C TYR A 536 -15.93 -0.29 14.09
N ILE A 537 -17.07 0.13 14.60
CA ILE A 537 -17.54 1.51 14.51
C ILE A 537 -18.13 1.95 15.84
N LEU A 538 -18.11 3.24 16.11
CA LEU A 538 -18.95 3.88 17.10
C LEU A 538 -20.29 4.23 16.46
N ASP A 539 -21.36 4.10 17.22
CA ASP A 539 -22.67 4.55 16.79
C ASP A 539 -22.66 6.08 16.62
N PRO A 540 -23.05 6.60 15.45
CA PRO A 540 -22.93 8.03 15.15
C PRO A 540 -23.85 8.92 15.99
N VAL A 541 -24.90 8.36 16.58
CA VAL A 541 -25.86 9.09 17.43
C VAL A 541 -25.49 8.93 18.91
N THR A 542 -25.09 7.72 19.29
CA THR A 542 -24.81 7.36 20.70
C THR A 542 -23.40 6.75 20.78
N PRO A 543 -22.32 7.53 20.86
CA PRO A 543 -20.94 7.02 20.78
C PRO A 543 -20.52 6.05 21.90
N SER A 544 -21.29 5.96 22.99
CA SER A 544 -21.11 4.88 23.99
C SER A 544 -21.51 3.50 23.48
N THR A 545 -22.21 3.43 22.36
CA THR A 545 -22.56 2.21 21.63
C THR A 545 -21.54 1.93 20.55
N LEU A 546 -21.08 0.68 20.47
CA LEU A 546 -20.15 0.19 19.47
C LEU A 546 -20.71 -1.04 18.79
N TYR A 547 -20.34 -1.18 17.51
CA TYR A 547 -20.53 -2.41 16.74
C TYR A 547 -19.17 -2.94 16.29
N LEU A 548 -18.99 -4.26 16.41
CA LEU A 548 -17.76 -4.95 16.01
C LEU A 548 -18.10 -6.18 15.21
N GLY A 549 -17.39 -6.35 14.06
CA GLY A 549 -17.55 -7.47 13.14
C GLY A 549 -16.50 -8.56 13.37
N SER A 550 -16.98 -9.78 13.62
CA SER A 550 -16.25 -11.04 13.45
C SER A 550 -16.82 -11.75 12.21
N HIS A 551 -17.21 -13.02 12.26
CA HIS A 551 -18.14 -13.60 11.28
C HIS A 551 -19.60 -13.25 11.63
N ARG A 552 -19.80 -12.55 12.73
CA ARG A 552 -21.09 -12.05 13.24
C ARG A 552 -20.94 -10.65 13.83
N VAL A 553 -22.04 -9.95 14.01
CA VAL A 553 -22.01 -8.61 14.58
C VAL A 553 -22.23 -8.66 16.08
N TRP A 554 -21.38 -7.92 16.80
CA TRP A 554 -21.45 -7.69 18.24
C TRP A 554 -21.81 -6.23 18.52
N LYS A 555 -22.67 -6.00 19.52
CA LYS A 555 -23.06 -4.67 19.99
C LYS A 555 -22.66 -4.50 21.45
N SER A 556 -22.05 -3.38 21.78
CA SER A 556 -21.84 -2.90 23.14
C SER A 556 -22.58 -1.59 23.33
N THR A 557 -23.26 -1.40 24.46
CA THR A 557 -23.93 -0.15 24.82
C THR A 557 -23.24 0.57 25.99
N ASN A 558 -22.03 0.11 26.35
CA ASN A 558 -21.30 0.58 27.52
C ASN A 558 -19.80 0.74 27.25
N ARG A 559 -19.48 1.32 26.05
CA ARG A 559 -18.10 1.62 25.66
C ARG A 559 -17.20 0.37 25.67
N ALA A 560 -17.67 -0.73 25.07
CA ALA A 560 -16.97 -2.01 24.97
C ALA A 560 -16.64 -2.67 26.34
N ALA A 561 -17.36 -2.34 27.41
CA ALA A 561 -17.20 -3.04 28.69
C ALA A 561 -17.83 -4.44 28.67
N SER A 562 -18.90 -4.61 27.90
CA SER A 562 -19.54 -5.89 27.63
C SER A 562 -20.18 -5.88 26.25
N TRP A 563 -20.44 -7.06 25.72
CA TRP A 563 -20.92 -7.26 24.37
C TRP A 563 -22.11 -8.19 24.29
N THR A 564 -23.03 -7.92 23.38
CA THR A 564 -24.17 -8.76 23.04
C THR A 564 -24.09 -9.11 21.57
N ARG A 565 -24.28 -10.36 21.22
CA ARG A 565 -24.37 -10.83 19.85
C ARG A 565 -25.71 -10.45 19.23
N ILE A 566 -25.69 -9.71 18.11
CA ILE A 566 -26.88 -9.21 17.43
C ILE A 566 -27.10 -9.78 16.04
N SER A 567 -26.24 -10.71 15.59
CA SER A 567 -26.46 -11.50 14.35
C SER A 567 -26.05 -12.95 14.56
N ASP A 568 -26.49 -13.85 13.69
CA ASP A 568 -25.85 -15.13 13.47
C ASP A 568 -24.65 -14.98 12.49
N ASP A 569 -24.11 -16.03 11.93
CA ASP A 569 -23.05 -15.98 10.93
C ASP A 569 -23.57 -15.29 9.66
N LEU A 570 -23.03 -14.15 9.28
CA LEU A 570 -23.43 -13.39 8.08
C LEU A 570 -22.58 -13.75 6.84
N THR A 571 -21.68 -14.70 6.98
CA THR A 571 -20.76 -15.14 5.92
C THR A 571 -21.21 -16.47 5.31
N ASN A 572 -20.56 -16.89 4.23
CA ASN A 572 -20.76 -18.21 3.65
C ASN A 572 -20.01 -19.33 4.41
N GLY A 573 -19.54 -19.03 5.62
CA GLY A 573 -18.74 -19.90 6.46
C GLY A 573 -17.23 -19.81 6.17
N SER A 574 -16.44 -20.48 6.99
CA SER A 574 -14.99 -20.53 6.80
C SER A 574 -14.66 -21.41 5.58
N LYS A 575 -14.02 -20.83 4.58
CA LYS A 575 -13.34 -21.56 3.49
C LYS A 575 -11.85 -21.39 3.64
N ASN A 576 -11.14 -22.45 3.91
CA ASN A 576 -9.66 -22.50 4.00
C ASN A 576 -9.04 -21.40 4.88
N TRP A 577 -9.76 -20.94 5.92
CA TRP A 577 -9.32 -19.90 6.87
C TRP A 577 -9.10 -18.50 6.30
N ASN A 578 -9.27 -18.30 5.00
CA ASN A 578 -8.94 -17.06 4.30
C ASN A 578 -10.14 -16.13 4.13
N TYR A 579 -11.37 -16.64 4.25
CA TYR A 579 -12.60 -15.87 4.08
C TYR A 579 -13.62 -16.27 5.14
N GLY A 580 -14.72 -15.59 5.15
CA GLY A 580 -15.82 -15.83 6.07
C GLY A 580 -15.75 -14.94 7.30
N THR A 581 -15.45 -13.67 7.10
CA THR A 581 -15.48 -12.63 8.12
C THR A 581 -16.16 -11.35 7.62
N ILE A 582 -16.66 -10.55 8.53
CA ILE A 582 -17.14 -9.21 8.22
C ILE A 582 -15.93 -8.32 7.94
N SER A 583 -15.94 -7.61 6.82
CA SER A 583 -14.88 -6.72 6.35
C SER A 583 -15.15 -5.26 6.68
N CYS A 584 -16.43 -4.86 6.77
CA CYS A 584 -16.84 -3.47 7.04
C CYS A 584 -18.22 -3.40 7.70
N LEU A 585 -18.47 -2.28 8.39
CA LEU A 585 -19.73 -1.99 9.09
C LEU A 585 -20.08 -0.52 8.93
N ALA A 586 -21.38 -0.22 8.86
CA ALA A 586 -21.92 1.13 8.98
C ALA A 586 -23.19 1.13 9.85
N ALA A 587 -23.44 2.23 10.55
CA ALA A 587 -24.68 2.49 11.29
C ALA A 587 -25.24 3.84 10.86
N SER A 588 -26.55 3.93 10.69
CA SER A 588 -27.22 5.14 10.24
C SER A 588 -27.20 6.23 11.32
N SER A 589 -26.89 7.46 10.92
CA SER A 589 -27.01 8.65 11.76
C SER A 589 -28.43 9.20 11.80
N VAL A 590 -29.32 8.70 10.92
CA VAL A 590 -30.72 9.13 10.81
C VAL A 590 -31.65 8.20 11.60
N ASN A 591 -31.32 6.89 11.62
CA ASN A 591 -32.11 5.86 12.28
C ASN A 591 -31.19 4.83 12.96
N ASP A 592 -31.08 4.87 14.28
CA ASP A 592 -30.20 4.04 15.12
C ASP A 592 -30.47 2.53 15.06
N LYS A 593 -31.52 2.12 14.34
CA LYS A 593 -31.89 0.71 14.11
C LYS A 593 -31.31 0.16 12.82
N ILE A 594 -30.84 1.01 11.93
CA ILE A 594 -30.27 0.58 10.65
C ILE A 594 -28.77 0.38 10.78
N ILE A 595 -28.34 -0.86 10.54
CA ILE A 595 -26.94 -1.25 10.53
C ILE A 595 -26.69 -2.06 9.25
N VAL A 596 -25.58 -1.77 8.58
CA VAL A 596 -25.14 -2.45 7.35
C VAL A 596 -23.84 -3.18 7.63
N ALA A 597 -23.72 -4.40 7.14
CA ALA A 597 -22.52 -5.22 7.23
C ALA A 597 -22.10 -5.75 5.85
N GLY A 598 -20.84 -5.56 5.48
CA GLY A 598 -20.23 -6.16 4.31
C GLY A 598 -19.25 -7.25 4.72
N THR A 599 -19.09 -8.29 3.88
CA THR A 599 -18.23 -9.43 4.15
C THR A 599 -17.12 -9.58 3.12
N ASP A 600 -16.06 -10.28 3.51
CA ASP A 600 -14.92 -10.61 2.64
C ASP A 600 -15.27 -11.67 1.58
N ASP A 601 -16.40 -12.34 1.71
CA ASP A 601 -16.94 -13.31 0.77
C ASP A 601 -18.16 -12.78 -0.01
N GLY A 602 -18.29 -11.45 -0.11
CA GLY A 602 -19.16 -10.74 -1.05
C GLY A 602 -20.60 -10.55 -0.61
N ASN A 603 -20.97 -10.83 0.65
CA ASN A 603 -22.32 -10.59 1.12
C ASN A 603 -22.47 -9.18 1.70
N VAL A 604 -23.64 -8.59 1.47
CA VAL A 604 -24.12 -7.38 2.12
C VAL A 604 -25.40 -7.66 2.87
N TRP A 605 -25.45 -7.25 4.12
CA TRP A 605 -26.56 -7.47 5.02
C TRP A 605 -27.04 -6.20 5.67
N VAL A 606 -28.33 -6.07 5.85
CA VAL A 606 -28.97 -4.91 6.51
C VAL A 606 -29.90 -5.42 7.60
N THR A 607 -29.88 -4.75 8.76
CA THR A 607 -30.92 -4.84 9.77
C THR A 607 -31.61 -3.48 9.93
N ILE A 608 -32.93 -3.48 10.14
CA ILE A 608 -33.76 -2.29 10.34
C ILE A 608 -34.36 -2.24 11.74
N ASN A 609 -33.99 -3.14 12.63
CA ASN A 609 -34.45 -3.22 14.01
C ASN A 609 -33.31 -3.27 15.05
N GLY A 610 -32.08 -2.85 14.65
CA GLY A 610 -30.90 -2.87 15.52
C GLY A 610 -30.37 -4.26 15.82
N GLY A 611 -30.71 -5.26 14.98
CA GLY A 611 -30.35 -6.66 15.17
C GLY A 611 -31.17 -7.34 16.28
N PHE A 612 -32.33 -6.81 16.63
CA PHE A 612 -33.25 -7.46 17.55
C PHE A 612 -33.63 -8.85 17.02
N ASN A 613 -33.64 -9.86 17.88
CA ASN A 613 -33.80 -11.27 17.51
C ASN A 613 -32.80 -11.79 16.45
N LYS A 614 -31.70 -11.04 16.18
CA LYS A 614 -30.70 -11.31 15.13
C LYS A 614 -31.28 -11.31 13.73
N GLU A 615 -32.27 -10.48 13.50
CA GLU A 615 -32.90 -10.32 12.21
C GLU A 615 -32.05 -9.46 11.28
N TRP A 616 -31.56 -10.06 10.20
CA TRP A 616 -30.78 -9.42 9.16
C TRP A 616 -31.28 -9.92 7.80
N THR A 617 -31.35 -9.03 6.83
CA THR A 617 -31.74 -9.33 5.44
C THR A 617 -30.49 -9.24 4.57
N LYS A 618 -30.23 -10.29 3.78
CA LYS A 618 -29.21 -10.27 2.74
C LYS A 618 -29.72 -9.45 1.56
N VAL A 619 -28.91 -8.51 1.07
CA VAL A 619 -29.28 -7.55 0.03
C VAL A 619 -28.26 -7.48 -1.10
N SER A 620 -27.41 -8.51 -1.23
CA SER A 620 -26.32 -8.54 -2.22
C SER A 620 -26.58 -9.43 -3.44
N ASP A 621 -27.81 -9.88 -3.70
CA ASP A 621 -28.06 -10.85 -4.77
C ASP A 621 -27.87 -10.23 -6.18
N ASP A 622 -28.11 -8.93 -6.33
CA ASP A 622 -27.91 -8.17 -7.56
C ASP A 622 -26.56 -7.45 -7.62
N LEU A 623 -25.68 -7.68 -6.64
CA LEU A 623 -24.37 -7.05 -6.56
C LEU A 623 -23.26 -8.00 -7.05
N PRO A 624 -22.12 -7.47 -7.49
CA PRO A 624 -20.97 -8.30 -7.84
C PRO A 624 -20.51 -9.18 -6.68
N HIS A 625 -20.28 -10.47 -6.95
CA HIS A 625 -19.71 -11.38 -5.96
C HIS A 625 -18.22 -11.10 -5.77
N ARG A 626 -17.92 -10.06 -5.00
CA ARG A 626 -16.56 -9.58 -4.72
C ARG A 626 -16.40 -9.21 -3.27
N TRP A 627 -15.16 -9.06 -2.80
CA TRP A 627 -14.86 -8.56 -1.46
C TRP A 627 -15.45 -7.16 -1.26
N VAL A 628 -16.33 -7.02 -0.27
CA VAL A 628 -16.90 -5.72 0.11
C VAL A 628 -15.84 -4.95 0.92
N THR A 629 -15.35 -3.83 0.39
CA THR A 629 -14.31 -3.04 1.03
C THR A 629 -14.85 -2.03 2.02
N CYS A 630 -16.00 -1.43 1.70
CA CYS A 630 -16.68 -0.48 2.57
C CYS A 630 -18.19 -0.52 2.36
N VAL A 631 -18.93 -0.23 3.41
CA VAL A 631 -20.35 0.10 3.37
C VAL A 631 -20.55 1.45 4.07
N ALA A 632 -21.50 2.25 3.59
CA ALA A 632 -21.86 3.53 4.21
C ALA A 632 -23.38 3.72 4.21
N THR A 633 -23.87 4.52 5.13
CA THR A 633 -25.26 4.99 5.20
C THR A 633 -25.30 6.46 4.83
N ASP A 634 -26.39 6.88 4.21
CA ASP A 634 -26.57 8.28 3.88
C ASP A 634 -26.87 9.10 5.15
N PRO A 635 -26.22 10.26 5.37
CA PRO A 635 -26.46 11.09 6.54
C PRO A 635 -27.77 11.88 6.48
N TRP A 636 -28.50 11.85 5.36
CA TRP A 636 -29.73 12.62 5.12
C TRP A 636 -30.99 11.74 4.96
N ASP A 637 -30.79 10.52 4.43
CA ASP A 637 -31.88 9.59 4.11
C ASP A 637 -31.63 8.21 4.73
N GLU A 638 -32.54 7.77 5.59
CA GLU A 638 -32.42 6.47 6.26
C GLU A 638 -32.47 5.27 5.30
N ASN A 639 -33.06 5.42 4.12
CA ASN A 639 -33.22 4.34 3.14
C ASN A 639 -32.02 4.23 2.18
N THR A 640 -31.13 5.21 2.17
CA THR A 640 -30.01 5.22 1.23
C THR A 640 -28.74 4.64 1.88
N ILE A 641 -28.17 3.65 1.18
CA ILE A 641 -26.94 2.97 1.57
C ILE A 641 -25.99 2.83 0.37
N TYR A 642 -24.71 2.72 0.66
CA TYR A 642 -23.63 2.62 -0.34
C TYR A 642 -22.78 1.39 -0.08
N VAL A 643 -22.26 0.80 -1.15
CA VAL A 643 -21.33 -0.34 -1.09
C VAL A 643 -20.18 -0.11 -2.05
N THR A 644 -18.97 -0.43 -1.61
CA THR A 644 -17.78 -0.40 -2.48
C THR A 644 -17.10 -1.76 -2.52
N TYR A 645 -16.43 -2.01 -3.65
CA TYR A 645 -15.76 -3.25 -3.95
C TYR A 645 -14.30 -3.04 -4.32
N SER A 646 -13.50 -4.05 -3.99
CA SER A 646 -12.17 -4.25 -4.54
C SER A 646 -12.24 -5.17 -5.78
N GLY A 647 -11.15 -5.40 -6.45
CA GLY A 647 -11.06 -6.41 -7.50
C GLY A 647 -10.74 -5.86 -8.87
N ILE A 648 -9.57 -5.32 -9.00
CA ILE A 648 -9.03 -4.82 -10.25
C ILE A 648 -8.25 -5.88 -11.02
N ARG A 649 -7.81 -6.94 -10.36
CA ARG A 649 -6.81 -7.84 -10.92
C ARG A 649 -7.43 -8.95 -11.75
N TYR A 650 -8.67 -8.72 -12.22
CA TYR A 650 -9.39 -9.58 -13.16
C TYR A 650 -9.96 -8.74 -14.32
N TYR A 651 -10.09 -9.36 -15.48
CA TYR A 651 -10.55 -8.75 -16.74
C TYR A 651 -12.02 -8.31 -16.76
N ASP A 652 -12.74 -8.37 -15.68
CA ASP A 652 -14.09 -7.90 -15.64
C ASP A 652 -14.10 -6.42 -15.17
N LYS A 653 -14.35 -5.52 -16.06
CA LYS A 653 -14.70 -4.11 -15.78
C LYS A 653 -16.01 -4.07 -14.99
N VAL A 654 -15.95 -4.54 -13.76
CA VAL A 654 -17.12 -4.57 -12.88
C VAL A 654 -17.15 -3.27 -12.10
N PRO A 655 -18.29 -2.61 -12.00
CA PRO A 655 -18.48 -1.42 -11.18
C PRO A 655 -18.00 -1.62 -9.74
N HIS A 656 -17.45 -0.56 -9.17
CA HIS A 656 -16.86 -0.62 -7.82
C HIS A 656 -17.65 0.14 -6.76
N VAL A 657 -18.59 0.99 -7.16
CA VAL A 657 -19.41 1.82 -6.26
C VAL A 657 -20.89 1.70 -6.62
N PHE A 658 -21.68 1.29 -5.63
CA PHE A 658 -23.12 1.14 -5.77
C PHE A 658 -23.87 1.93 -4.72
N ARG A 659 -25.04 2.43 -5.10
CA ARG A 659 -26.01 3.09 -4.22
C ARG A 659 -27.37 2.38 -4.30
N SER A 660 -27.99 2.21 -3.16
CA SER A 660 -29.40 1.83 -3.01
C SER A 660 -30.15 2.93 -2.30
N ASN A 661 -31.37 3.22 -2.76
CA ASN A 661 -32.27 4.18 -2.10
C ASN A 661 -33.44 3.47 -1.38
N ASP A 662 -33.36 2.16 -1.23
CA ASP A 662 -34.42 1.31 -0.66
C ASP A 662 -33.84 0.20 0.23
N LEU A 663 -32.76 0.52 0.96
CA LEU A 663 -32.06 -0.37 1.90
C LEU A 663 -31.58 -1.68 1.25
N GLY A 664 -31.20 -1.63 -0.02
CA GLY A 664 -30.63 -2.75 -0.76
C GLY A 664 -31.64 -3.61 -1.48
N ALA A 665 -32.92 -3.22 -1.56
CA ALA A 665 -33.91 -3.93 -2.39
C ALA A 665 -33.60 -3.75 -3.89
N SER A 666 -32.96 -2.64 -4.27
CA SER A 666 -32.42 -2.41 -5.61
C SER A 666 -31.11 -1.62 -5.53
N TRP A 667 -30.24 -1.79 -6.55
CA TRP A 667 -28.95 -1.14 -6.60
C TRP A 667 -28.73 -0.38 -7.92
N THR A 668 -28.11 0.77 -7.81
CA THR A 668 -27.67 1.59 -8.94
C THR A 668 -26.14 1.65 -8.94
N ASP A 669 -25.53 1.33 -10.08
CA ASP A 669 -24.11 1.58 -10.32
C ASP A 669 -23.87 3.08 -10.44
N ILE A 670 -23.00 3.61 -9.59
CA ILE A 670 -22.56 5.01 -9.59
C ILE A 670 -21.05 5.15 -9.81
N SER A 671 -20.40 4.11 -10.37
CA SER A 671 -18.99 4.16 -10.73
C SER A 671 -18.71 5.08 -11.91
N SER A 672 -19.67 5.22 -12.85
CA SER A 672 -19.63 6.14 -13.98
C SER A 672 -18.27 6.12 -14.73
N ASN A 673 -17.52 7.21 -14.68
CA ASN A 673 -16.23 7.39 -15.35
C ASN A 673 -15.01 7.07 -14.48
N LEU A 674 -15.19 6.36 -13.35
CA LEU A 674 -14.05 5.95 -12.53
C LEU A 674 -13.12 5.02 -13.30
N PRO A 675 -11.81 5.15 -13.14
CA PRO A 675 -10.87 4.13 -13.56
C PRO A 675 -11.17 2.81 -12.85
N ASP A 676 -10.81 1.70 -13.48
CA ASP A 676 -11.00 0.36 -12.91
C ASP A 676 -9.97 0.07 -11.78
N PHE A 677 -10.00 0.86 -10.71
CA PHE A 677 -9.17 0.71 -9.52
C PHE A 677 -9.96 0.18 -8.31
N PRO A 678 -9.30 -0.56 -7.40
CA PRO A 678 -9.91 -0.90 -6.11
C PRO A 678 -10.36 0.36 -5.38
N VAL A 679 -11.60 0.34 -4.89
CA VAL A 679 -12.11 1.36 -3.98
C VAL A 679 -11.97 0.82 -2.55
N ASN A 680 -11.10 1.46 -1.75
CA ASN A 680 -10.74 1.02 -0.41
C ASN A 680 -11.67 1.56 0.68
N ASN A 681 -12.22 2.75 0.47
CA ASN A 681 -13.12 3.44 1.40
C ASN A 681 -14.02 4.44 0.67
N ILE A 682 -15.19 4.72 1.22
CA ILE A 682 -16.08 5.80 0.79
C ILE A 682 -16.52 6.64 1.98
N GLN A 683 -16.51 7.96 1.80
CA GLN A 683 -17.04 8.94 2.74
C GLN A 683 -18.15 9.74 2.06
N ILE A 684 -19.33 9.75 2.66
CA ILE A 684 -20.44 10.60 2.24
C ILE A 684 -20.32 11.91 3.03
N ASP A 685 -20.37 13.04 2.34
CA ASP A 685 -20.26 14.35 2.99
C ASP A 685 -21.51 14.64 3.86
N PRO A 686 -21.37 14.73 5.20
CA PRO A 686 -22.52 14.95 6.05
C PRO A 686 -23.08 16.38 6.02
N ASP A 687 -22.43 17.28 5.28
CA ASP A 687 -22.78 18.70 5.24
C ASP A 687 -23.07 19.20 3.80
N ASN A 688 -22.78 18.36 2.78
CA ASN A 688 -23.03 18.69 1.37
C ASN A 688 -23.64 17.49 0.66
N THR A 689 -24.91 17.51 0.39
CA THR A 689 -25.65 16.45 -0.33
C THR A 689 -25.05 16.21 -1.72
N GLY A 690 -24.97 14.95 -2.14
CA GLY A 690 -24.42 14.56 -3.45
C GLY A 690 -22.90 14.63 -3.55
N SER A 691 -22.21 15.00 -2.48
CA SER A 691 -20.75 15.01 -2.42
C SER A 691 -20.25 13.73 -1.76
N TYR A 692 -19.49 12.92 -2.51
CA TYR A 692 -18.87 11.68 -2.04
C TYR A 692 -17.40 11.68 -2.36
N TYR A 693 -16.62 11.00 -1.52
CA TYR A 693 -15.18 10.89 -1.63
C TYR A 693 -14.77 9.44 -1.50
N ILE A 694 -13.93 8.95 -2.41
CA ILE A 694 -13.44 7.57 -2.36
C ILE A 694 -11.92 7.54 -2.29
N ALA A 695 -11.41 6.62 -1.46
CA ALA A 695 -10.01 6.23 -1.42
C ALA A 695 -9.78 5.08 -2.39
N THR A 696 -8.76 5.18 -3.22
CA THR A 696 -8.41 4.16 -4.23
C THR A 696 -6.91 3.86 -4.21
N ASP A 697 -6.48 2.82 -4.92
CA ASP A 697 -5.05 2.54 -5.13
C ASP A 697 -4.36 3.61 -6.02
N GLY A 698 -5.11 4.52 -6.61
CA GLY A 698 -4.60 5.63 -7.44
C GLY A 698 -4.90 7.03 -6.90
N GLY A 699 -5.11 7.17 -5.58
CA GLY A 699 -5.40 8.45 -4.94
C GLY A 699 -6.84 8.60 -4.46
N VAL A 700 -7.28 9.85 -4.29
CA VAL A 700 -8.63 10.18 -3.84
C VAL A 700 -9.44 10.75 -4.99
N PHE A 701 -10.62 10.19 -5.24
CA PHE A 701 -11.59 10.73 -6.20
C PHE A 701 -12.79 11.32 -5.48
N ALA A 702 -13.38 12.32 -6.07
CA ALA A 702 -14.56 13.00 -5.55
C ALA A 702 -15.64 13.13 -6.62
N THR A 703 -16.89 13.03 -6.19
CA THR A 703 -18.07 13.45 -6.94
C THR A 703 -18.78 14.57 -6.18
N TYR A 704 -19.47 15.44 -6.91
CA TYR A 704 -20.30 16.52 -6.37
C TYR A 704 -21.71 16.50 -7.00
N ASP A 705 -22.03 15.42 -7.71
CA ASP A 705 -23.28 15.19 -8.45
C ASP A 705 -23.84 13.79 -8.20
N ALA A 706 -23.65 13.31 -6.97
CA ALA A 706 -24.16 12.03 -6.47
C ALA A 706 -23.68 10.79 -7.23
N GLY A 707 -22.50 10.87 -7.87
CA GLY A 707 -21.87 9.77 -8.60
C GLY A 707 -22.10 9.79 -10.11
N ASP A 708 -22.77 10.82 -10.65
CA ASP A 708 -22.94 10.96 -12.10
C ASP A 708 -21.58 11.20 -12.79
N SER A 709 -20.65 11.86 -12.11
CA SER A 709 -19.26 12.02 -12.56
C SER A 709 -18.26 12.05 -11.40
N TRP A 710 -17.05 11.54 -11.64
CA TRP A 710 -15.97 11.54 -10.67
C TRP A 710 -14.76 12.29 -11.22
N GLY A 711 -13.98 12.91 -10.33
CA GLY A 711 -12.74 13.56 -10.65
C GLY A 711 -11.67 13.31 -9.60
N LEU A 712 -10.39 13.34 -10.00
CA LEU A 712 -9.29 13.29 -9.05
C LEU A 712 -9.36 14.50 -8.12
N MET A 713 -9.30 14.28 -6.82
CA MET A 713 -9.48 15.32 -5.81
C MET A 713 -8.17 16.04 -5.50
N GLY A 714 -8.08 17.31 -5.89
CA GLY A 714 -6.95 18.17 -5.50
C GLY A 714 -5.65 17.88 -6.25
N THR A 715 -4.59 18.58 -5.81
CA THR A 715 -3.20 18.44 -6.29
C THR A 715 -2.25 18.31 -5.11
N GLY A 716 -0.99 17.93 -5.33
CA GLY A 716 0.06 17.93 -4.30
C GLY A 716 0.12 16.67 -3.43
N MET A 717 -0.73 15.69 -3.65
CA MET A 717 -0.55 14.32 -3.18
C MET A 717 -0.02 13.51 -4.37
N PRO A 718 1.05 12.74 -4.21
CA PRO A 718 1.55 11.90 -5.29
C PRO A 718 0.56 10.79 -5.65
N PHE A 719 0.76 10.15 -6.80
CA PHE A 719 -0.03 8.99 -7.21
C PHE A 719 0.39 7.76 -6.39
N LEU A 720 -0.47 7.36 -5.46
CA LEU A 720 -0.24 6.23 -4.56
C LEU A 720 -1.55 5.71 -3.96
N ALA A 721 -1.47 4.54 -3.34
CA ALA A 721 -2.62 3.95 -2.66
C ALA A 721 -3.04 4.76 -1.43
N VAL A 722 -4.30 5.13 -1.39
CA VAL A 722 -5.00 5.69 -0.23
C VAL A 722 -5.93 4.62 0.30
N LEU A 723 -5.76 4.24 1.57
CA LEU A 723 -6.48 3.11 2.15
C LEU A 723 -7.65 3.52 3.04
N ASP A 724 -7.66 4.76 3.53
CA ASP A 724 -8.74 5.26 4.40
C ASP A 724 -8.87 6.78 4.30
N LEU A 725 -10.08 7.28 4.55
CA LEU A 725 -10.42 8.70 4.58
C LEU A 725 -11.18 9.01 5.86
N LYS A 726 -10.95 10.20 6.40
CA LYS A 726 -11.70 10.73 7.53
C LYS A 726 -12.04 12.20 7.31
N ILE A 727 -13.31 12.54 7.42
CA ILE A 727 -13.76 13.93 7.48
C ILE A 727 -13.74 14.39 8.94
N HIS A 728 -12.92 15.37 9.25
CA HIS A 728 -13.02 16.14 10.50
C HIS A 728 -14.08 17.22 10.30
N ARG A 729 -15.29 16.93 10.76
CA ARG A 729 -16.47 17.74 10.49
C ARG A 729 -16.38 19.17 11.04
N PRO A 730 -15.84 19.41 12.28
CA PRO A 730 -15.81 20.75 12.87
C PRO A 730 -15.11 21.80 12.01
N ASN A 731 -14.03 21.47 11.35
CA ASN A 731 -13.27 22.41 10.47
C ASN A 731 -13.37 22.06 8.99
N ARG A 732 -14.21 21.10 8.61
CA ARG A 732 -14.42 20.70 7.22
C ARG A 732 -13.12 20.28 6.53
N THR A 733 -12.23 19.55 7.19
CA THR A 733 -10.98 19.05 6.65
C THR A 733 -11.07 17.53 6.45
N MET A 734 -10.67 17.06 5.27
CA MET A 734 -10.50 15.63 5.01
C MET A 734 -9.05 15.23 5.23
N TYR A 735 -8.87 14.11 5.87
CA TYR A 735 -7.59 13.44 6.07
C TYR A 735 -7.56 12.14 5.30
N ALA A 736 -6.40 11.81 4.72
CA ALA A 736 -6.16 10.62 3.92
C ALA A 736 -5.00 9.81 4.50
N ALA A 737 -5.22 8.52 4.72
CA ALA A 737 -4.20 7.54 5.08
C ALA A 737 -3.55 7.01 3.82
N THR A 738 -2.27 7.33 3.60
CA THR A 738 -1.54 6.85 2.43
C THR A 738 -0.61 5.69 2.78
N PHE A 739 -0.43 4.78 1.85
CA PHE A 739 0.46 3.65 2.05
C PHE A 739 1.87 3.97 1.53
N GLY A 740 2.70 4.59 2.41
CA GLY A 740 4.10 4.91 2.12
C GLY A 740 4.47 6.40 2.05
N ARG A 741 3.49 7.30 2.27
CA ARG A 741 3.74 8.76 2.29
C ARG A 741 3.02 9.46 3.44
N SER A 742 2.88 8.75 4.58
CA SER A 742 2.27 9.30 5.79
C SER A 742 0.80 9.70 5.59
N GLN A 743 0.33 10.74 6.23
CA GLN A 743 -1.01 11.28 6.06
C GLN A 743 -1.00 12.60 5.28
N TYR A 744 -2.09 12.85 4.55
CA TYR A 744 -2.37 14.13 3.89
C TYR A 744 -3.70 14.69 4.35
N LYS A 745 -3.88 16.00 4.22
CA LYS A 745 -5.14 16.69 4.51
C LYS A 745 -5.51 17.68 3.41
N ILE A 746 -6.81 17.91 3.24
CA ILE A 746 -7.34 18.89 2.29
C ILE A 746 -8.59 19.55 2.86
N GLN A 747 -8.73 20.87 2.65
CA GLN A 747 -9.90 21.61 3.05
C GLN A 747 -11.10 21.28 2.14
N LEU A 748 -12.20 20.82 2.71
CA LEU A 748 -13.45 20.59 1.97
C LEU A 748 -14.19 21.91 1.65
N ASN A 749 -15.18 21.82 0.77
CA ASN A 749 -16.07 22.95 0.55
C ASN A 749 -16.82 23.30 1.84
N PRO A 750 -17.13 24.59 2.06
CA PRO A 750 -17.98 24.98 3.18
C PRO A 750 -19.27 24.17 3.21
N ALA A 751 -19.82 23.95 4.39
CA ALA A 751 -21.12 23.32 4.54
C ALA A 751 -22.17 24.17 3.80
N SER A 752 -22.97 23.53 2.96
CA SER A 752 -24.14 24.16 2.36
C SER A 752 -25.19 24.29 3.47
N GLY A 753 -25.38 25.49 4.02
CA GLY A 753 -26.22 25.75 5.18
C GLY A 753 -27.74 25.54 5.01
N ASN A 754 -28.19 24.67 4.11
CA ASN A 754 -29.61 24.35 3.90
C ASN A 754 -29.86 22.86 3.68
N LYS A 755 -30.74 22.30 4.50
CA LYS A 755 -31.50 21.09 4.19
C LYS A 755 -32.21 21.26 2.86
N LEU A 756 -31.96 20.36 1.91
CA LEU A 756 -32.73 20.21 0.66
C LEU A 756 -32.82 21.47 -0.25
N GLU A 757 -31.68 21.99 -0.67
CA GLU A 757 -31.52 22.69 -1.95
C GLU A 757 -30.25 22.18 -2.64
N ALA A 758 -30.08 20.88 -2.75
CA ALA A 758 -29.11 20.29 -3.59
C ALA A 758 -29.74 20.08 -4.98
N LEU A 759 -29.03 20.49 -5.95
CA LEU A 759 -29.28 20.54 -7.38
C LEU A 759 -29.73 21.92 -7.88
N SER A 760 -28.91 22.93 -7.62
CA SER A 760 -28.96 24.12 -8.38
C SER A 760 -27.66 24.92 -8.30
N GLN A 761 -26.62 24.46 -8.96
CA GLN A 761 -25.80 25.43 -9.68
C GLN A 761 -26.47 25.59 -11.04
N GLU A 762 -26.96 26.79 -11.29
CA GLU A 762 -27.28 27.19 -12.66
C GLU A 762 -26.05 26.87 -13.50
N ASN A 763 -26.11 25.80 -14.25
CA ASN A 763 -25.02 25.31 -15.07
C ASN A 763 -25.48 25.11 -16.50
N ILE A 764 -24.55 25.18 -17.43
CA ILE A 764 -24.76 24.86 -18.82
C ILE A 764 -23.65 23.93 -19.29
N SER A 765 -24.02 22.78 -19.83
CA SER A 765 -23.09 21.78 -20.36
C SER A 765 -23.48 21.40 -21.78
N VAL A 766 -22.51 20.89 -22.56
CA VAL A 766 -22.69 20.52 -23.95
C VAL A 766 -22.05 19.18 -24.24
N TYR A 767 -22.84 18.25 -24.78
CA TYR A 767 -22.34 16.90 -25.08
C TYR A 767 -23.04 16.31 -26.31
N PRO A 768 -22.34 15.55 -27.19
CA PRO A 768 -20.87 15.41 -27.22
C PRO A 768 -20.21 16.72 -27.70
N ASN A 769 -18.99 17.00 -27.22
CA ASN A 769 -18.27 18.19 -27.60
C ASN A 769 -16.73 17.94 -27.53
N PRO A 770 -16.01 17.86 -28.66
CA PRO A 770 -16.47 18.16 -30.07
C PRO A 770 -17.51 17.18 -30.62
N SER A 771 -18.29 17.61 -31.62
CA SER A 771 -19.28 16.79 -32.30
C SER A 771 -19.21 16.93 -33.83
N ALA A 772 -19.37 15.82 -34.53
CA ALA A 772 -19.48 15.78 -35.99
C ALA A 772 -20.94 15.85 -36.44
N ASP A 773 -21.92 15.82 -35.56
CA ASP A 773 -23.33 15.79 -35.89
C ASP A 773 -24.11 16.87 -35.10
N GLN A 774 -24.70 16.50 -34.00
CA GLN A 774 -25.49 17.40 -33.15
C GLN A 774 -24.93 17.42 -31.71
N VAL A 775 -25.26 18.44 -30.95
CA VAL A 775 -24.92 18.57 -29.54
C VAL A 775 -26.19 18.72 -28.71
N THR A 776 -26.18 18.08 -27.52
CA THR A 776 -27.20 18.31 -26.51
C THR A 776 -26.65 19.34 -25.51
N ILE A 777 -27.42 20.37 -25.27
CA ILE A 777 -27.14 21.44 -24.31
C ILE A 777 -28.03 21.21 -23.12
N SER A 778 -27.44 20.89 -21.99
CA SER A 778 -28.15 20.67 -20.71
C SER A 778 -27.99 21.88 -19.81
N ILE A 779 -29.11 22.34 -19.24
CA ILE A 779 -29.20 23.54 -18.40
C ILE A 779 -29.91 23.18 -17.11
N GLY A 780 -29.29 23.46 -15.97
CA GLY A 780 -29.93 23.40 -14.66
C GLY A 780 -30.50 24.78 -14.27
N ILE A 781 -31.76 24.85 -13.86
CA ILE A 781 -32.43 26.08 -13.41
C ILE A 781 -33.04 25.85 -12.05
N ASP A 782 -32.77 26.74 -11.10
CA ASP A 782 -33.15 26.60 -9.70
C ASP A 782 -34.59 26.96 -9.40
N ARG A 783 -35.05 27.98 -10.10
CA ARG A 783 -36.39 28.54 -9.95
C ARG A 783 -36.93 29.03 -11.27
N PRO A 784 -38.24 29.08 -11.48
CA PRO A 784 -38.79 29.55 -12.73
C PRO A 784 -38.25 30.95 -13.06
N ILE A 785 -37.69 31.11 -14.29
CA ILE A 785 -37.07 32.35 -14.74
C ILE A 785 -37.29 32.55 -16.24
N GLU A 786 -37.64 33.76 -16.64
CA GLU A 786 -37.72 34.08 -18.07
C GLU A 786 -36.33 34.34 -18.65
N GLY A 787 -36.09 33.80 -19.86
CA GLY A 787 -34.77 33.89 -20.48
C GLY A 787 -34.70 33.41 -21.91
N GLN A 788 -33.52 33.48 -22.48
CA GLN A 788 -33.20 33.09 -23.84
C GLN A 788 -31.94 32.21 -23.88
N LEU A 789 -31.98 31.13 -24.65
CA LEU A 789 -30.85 30.27 -24.96
C LEU A 789 -30.47 30.47 -26.43
N MET A 790 -29.22 30.91 -26.64
CA MET A 790 -28.76 31.36 -27.95
C MET A 790 -27.36 30.83 -28.27
N ILE A 791 -27.07 30.63 -29.56
CA ILE A 791 -25.74 30.27 -30.07
C ILE A 791 -25.14 31.47 -30.80
N PHE A 792 -23.87 31.74 -30.54
CA PHE A 792 -23.08 32.80 -31.15
C PHE A 792 -21.82 32.23 -31.80
N ASP A 793 -21.36 32.87 -32.88
CA ASP A 793 -20.00 32.66 -33.39
C ASP A 793 -18.94 33.38 -32.52
N LEU A 794 -17.66 33.14 -32.81
CA LEU A 794 -16.57 33.81 -32.07
C LEU A 794 -16.47 35.32 -32.28
N ALA A 795 -17.14 35.86 -33.32
CA ALA A 795 -17.26 37.29 -33.58
C ALA A 795 -18.42 37.94 -32.79
N GLY A 796 -19.17 37.14 -32.02
CA GLY A 796 -20.32 37.60 -31.22
C GLY A 796 -21.60 37.76 -32.02
N LYS A 797 -21.67 37.28 -33.27
CA LYS A 797 -22.89 37.30 -34.08
C LYS A 797 -23.75 36.10 -33.68
N MET A 798 -25.03 36.35 -33.42
CA MET A 798 -26.01 35.33 -33.15
C MET A 798 -26.21 34.40 -34.36
N VAL A 799 -26.00 33.11 -34.15
CA VAL A 799 -26.15 32.04 -35.16
C VAL A 799 -27.53 31.42 -35.09
N LYS A 800 -28.05 31.18 -33.91
CA LYS A 800 -29.36 30.57 -33.67
C LYS A 800 -29.91 30.91 -32.29
N SER A 801 -31.22 31.16 -32.18
CA SER A 801 -31.96 31.10 -30.93
C SER A 801 -32.56 29.71 -30.79
N LEU A 802 -32.25 29.04 -29.67
CA LEU A 802 -32.75 27.68 -29.39
C LEU A 802 -34.01 27.68 -28.55
N TYR A 803 -34.15 28.64 -27.64
CA TYR A 803 -35.33 28.78 -26.79
C TYR A 803 -35.47 30.22 -26.30
N GLU A 804 -36.71 30.65 -26.16
CA GLU A 804 -37.09 31.92 -25.53
C GLU A 804 -38.41 31.70 -24.77
N GLY A 805 -38.41 32.00 -23.48
CA GLY A 805 -39.57 31.81 -22.61
C GLY A 805 -39.19 31.55 -21.18
N THR A 806 -40.14 31.00 -20.39
CA THR A 806 -39.94 30.67 -18.97
C THR A 806 -39.31 29.29 -18.85
N PHE A 807 -38.09 29.22 -18.27
CA PHE A 807 -37.49 28.00 -17.81
C PHE A 807 -38.08 27.64 -16.46
N THR A 808 -38.66 26.44 -16.32
CA THR A 808 -39.12 25.93 -15.01
C THR A 808 -37.93 25.46 -14.16
N ALA A 809 -38.10 25.34 -12.86
CA ALA A 809 -37.07 24.71 -12.03
C ALA A 809 -36.83 23.26 -12.46
N GLY A 810 -35.55 22.85 -12.54
CA GLY A 810 -35.13 21.52 -12.97
C GLY A 810 -34.11 21.54 -14.11
N SER A 811 -33.86 20.36 -14.69
CA SER A 811 -32.96 20.19 -15.84
C SER A 811 -33.71 20.30 -17.15
N HIS A 812 -33.15 21.08 -18.07
CA HIS A 812 -33.66 21.27 -19.45
C HIS A 812 -32.63 20.83 -20.46
N GLN A 813 -33.07 20.19 -21.54
CA GLN A 813 -32.20 19.75 -22.63
C GLN A 813 -32.64 20.31 -23.95
N TYR A 814 -31.70 20.84 -24.69
CA TYR A 814 -31.92 21.42 -26.06
C TYR A 814 -30.91 20.79 -27.01
N ILE A 815 -31.34 20.42 -28.18
CA ILE A 815 -30.49 19.86 -29.22
C ILE A 815 -30.20 20.93 -30.26
N TRP A 816 -28.92 21.08 -30.61
CA TRP A 816 -28.50 21.91 -31.73
C TRP A 816 -27.76 21.06 -32.77
N ASP A 817 -28.25 21.04 -33.97
CA ASP A 817 -27.76 20.30 -35.13
C ASP A 817 -26.64 21.02 -35.91
N GLY A 818 -26.09 22.10 -35.37
CA GLY A 818 -25.03 22.90 -35.99
C GLY A 818 -25.56 23.86 -37.09
N THR A 819 -26.88 23.95 -37.30
CA THR A 819 -27.45 24.83 -38.33
C THR A 819 -27.64 26.27 -37.84
N ASN A 820 -27.42 27.25 -38.75
CA ASN A 820 -27.75 28.64 -38.52
C ASN A 820 -29.26 28.90 -38.81
N THR A 821 -29.71 30.16 -38.68
CA THR A 821 -31.08 30.59 -38.99
C THR A 821 -31.51 30.34 -40.44
N GLY A 822 -30.58 30.13 -41.37
CA GLY A 822 -30.81 29.77 -42.77
C GLY A 822 -30.73 28.28 -43.07
N SER A 823 -30.72 27.41 -42.03
CA SER A 823 -30.61 25.94 -42.14
C SER A 823 -29.32 25.44 -42.77
N GLN A 824 -28.27 26.25 -42.78
CA GLN A 824 -26.95 25.86 -43.26
C GLN A 824 -26.10 25.43 -42.06
N ARG A 825 -25.53 24.22 -42.12
CA ARG A 825 -24.58 23.72 -41.14
C ARG A 825 -23.18 24.25 -41.45
N ILE A 826 -22.46 24.69 -40.42
CA ILE A 826 -21.11 25.22 -40.54
C ILE A 826 -20.28 24.63 -39.40
N ALA A 827 -19.18 23.93 -39.73
CA ALA A 827 -18.19 23.50 -38.75
C ALA A 827 -17.46 24.72 -38.15
N GLY A 828 -17.06 24.61 -36.90
CA GLY A 828 -16.39 25.73 -36.22
C GLY A 828 -16.59 25.73 -34.71
N THR A 829 -16.08 26.77 -34.08
CA THR A 829 -16.26 27.00 -32.64
C THR A 829 -17.35 28.04 -32.39
N TYR A 830 -18.25 27.72 -31.48
CA TYR A 830 -19.41 28.54 -31.13
C TYR A 830 -19.50 28.72 -29.62
N ILE A 831 -20.25 29.72 -29.18
CA ILE A 831 -20.60 29.97 -27.78
C ILE A 831 -22.10 29.82 -27.61
N CYS A 832 -22.50 28.83 -26.83
CA CYS A 832 -23.85 28.75 -26.30
C CYS A 832 -23.96 29.66 -25.09
N ARG A 833 -25.05 30.46 -25.05
CA ARG A 833 -25.30 31.43 -23.99
C ARG A 833 -26.74 31.38 -23.51
N LEU A 834 -26.94 31.20 -22.23
CA LEU A 834 -28.19 31.39 -21.53
C LEU A 834 -28.19 32.78 -20.87
N VAL A 835 -29.20 33.58 -21.14
CA VAL A 835 -29.47 34.85 -20.46
C VAL A 835 -30.85 34.77 -19.85
N ALA A 836 -30.93 34.75 -18.53
CA ALA A 836 -32.19 34.60 -17.81
C ALA A 836 -32.15 35.42 -16.51
N GLY A 837 -32.89 36.52 -16.45
CA GLY A 837 -32.84 37.47 -15.34
C GLY A 837 -31.39 37.97 -15.10
N ASN A 838 -30.85 37.70 -13.90
CA ASN A 838 -29.45 38.03 -13.58
C ASN A 838 -28.47 36.88 -13.92
N THR A 839 -28.97 35.75 -14.41
CA THR A 839 -28.17 34.58 -14.78
C THR A 839 -27.65 34.75 -16.21
N ASN A 840 -26.33 34.54 -16.38
CA ASN A 840 -25.65 34.58 -17.63
C ASN A 840 -24.63 33.44 -17.71
N LEU A 841 -25.04 32.30 -18.30
CA LEU A 841 -24.21 31.12 -18.43
C LEU A 841 -23.70 30.97 -19.86
N THR A 842 -22.49 30.47 -20.02
CA THR A 842 -21.91 30.21 -21.34
C THR A 842 -21.21 28.88 -21.41
N ALA A 843 -21.33 28.18 -22.54
CA ALA A 843 -20.56 26.98 -22.85
C ALA A 843 -20.01 27.06 -24.28
N ARG A 844 -18.78 26.57 -24.48
CA ARG A 844 -18.17 26.46 -25.80
C ARG A 844 -18.66 25.22 -26.52
N ILE A 845 -18.96 25.32 -27.80
CA ILE A 845 -19.32 24.24 -28.70
C ILE A 845 -18.27 24.14 -29.80
N ILE A 846 -17.79 22.94 -30.09
CA ILE A 846 -16.91 22.66 -31.24
C ILE A 846 -17.63 21.68 -32.16
N LEU A 847 -17.94 22.13 -33.39
CA LEU A 847 -18.46 21.29 -34.43
C LEU A 847 -17.36 20.94 -35.43
N LEU A 848 -17.25 19.66 -35.70
CA LEU A 848 -16.35 19.11 -36.69
C LEU A 848 -17.01 19.08 -38.06
N ASP A 849 -16.22 19.05 -39.15
CA ASP A 849 -16.70 18.94 -40.53
C ASP A 849 -17.45 17.64 -40.77
#